data_f715904b01ef4095da3ba14c186651d6
#
_entry.id   f715904b01ef4095da3ba14c186651d6
#
_cell.length_a   1.000
_cell.length_b   1.000
_cell.length_c   1.000
_cell.angle_alpha   90.00
_cell.angle_beta   90.00
_cell.angle_gamma   90.00
#
_symmetry.space_group_name_H-M   'P 1'
#
loop_
_entity.id
_entity.type
_entity.pdbx_description
1 polymer ?
#
loop_
_entity_poly.entity_id
_entity_poly.type
_entity_poly.pdbx_seq_one_letter_code
_entity_poly.pdbx_strand_id
1 'polypeptide(L)'
;MRNFRFVMAAVVSVRAAPAQGTAGEWTAYGHDAHGSRYSPLTQITRENVNGLAVAWTYRTGDTAHTRQMLKFEATPLMVDGTLYISTPLGRVVALDPSTGHARWTFDSHVERQGDWGDFANRGVSTWLDSRAGATAACRRRIYLGTIDARIIALDARTGALCRDFGDHGTVTLRRGLHNTPYYTEEYELTSPPAIVNGLVVTGSAVADNNRTNAASGEVRAFDARTGALRWSWDPVPRDSTDPAWSTWRGAMAHATGAANAWSVIVADSARDLVIVPTGSASPDYFGGERLGDNRYANSVVALRASTGKVVWQFQTVHHDLWDYDNPAPPLLATIVHEGRRVDVVLQATKSGQLFVLDRDTGKPVFPVEERPVPPSRLHAERASPTQPFNTVIPPLSPQGLSLDSVWAATPEDRETCLTQIRPLRNEGAFTPPSLEGTLQRPSNVGGAHWGGGAYDPVRHIALVPVNTMAAFVQLIPVDQLDTAEMSRNRSRLGDQYTRMHGTPYYMRRRFLRAPSGLPCTPPPWGELVAINLETGARAWQVPLGDLSTLEPKLAAISKTPLGSPNLGGPIVTASGLAFIGATFDHFIRAFDTETGRELWRGPLPGGARATPMTYSVGGRQYVVICVGGGDEWGRGDYVVAFALK
;
A
#
# COMPACT_ATOMS: atom_id res chain seq x y z
N MET A 1 -4.80 -23.76 -70.71
CA MET A 1 -4.06 -23.33 -69.53
C MET A 1 -4.98 -22.42 -68.72
N ARG A 2 -5.54 -22.90 -67.60
CA ARG A 2 -6.51 -22.17 -66.75
C ARG A 2 -5.72 -21.66 -65.53
N ASN A 3 -5.62 -20.33 -65.39
CA ASN A 3 -5.01 -19.66 -64.25
C ASN A 3 -5.99 -19.69 -63.04
N PHE A 4 -5.63 -20.41 -61.99
CA PHE A 4 -6.29 -20.31 -60.69
C PHE A 4 -5.62 -19.17 -59.88
N ARG A 5 -6.35 -18.11 -59.57
CA ARG A 5 -5.94 -17.10 -58.60
C ARG A 5 -6.41 -17.54 -57.21
N PHE A 6 -5.46 -17.79 -56.31
CA PHE A 6 -5.76 -17.94 -54.88
C PHE A 6 -6.00 -16.55 -54.28
N VAL A 7 -7.18 -16.34 -53.75
CA VAL A 7 -7.47 -15.18 -52.88
C VAL A 7 -7.19 -15.60 -51.44
N MET A 8 -6.12 -15.06 -50.83
CA MET A 8 -5.87 -15.19 -49.39
C MET A 8 -6.81 -14.23 -48.65
N ALA A 9 -7.78 -14.75 -47.93
CA ALA A 9 -8.58 -13.98 -46.99
C ALA A 9 -7.79 -13.79 -45.70
N ALA A 10 -7.39 -12.55 -45.43
CA ALA A 10 -6.78 -12.17 -44.14
C ALA A 10 -7.89 -12.21 -43.06
N VAL A 11 -7.78 -13.15 -42.13
CA VAL A 11 -8.60 -13.17 -40.93
C VAL A 11 -8.06 -12.10 -39.99
N VAL A 12 -8.69 -10.95 -39.95
CA VAL A 12 -8.45 -9.93 -38.93
C VAL A 12 -9.14 -10.39 -37.66
N SER A 13 -8.38 -10.95 -36.72
CA SER A 13 -8.87 -11.23 -35.37
C SER A 13 -9.08 -9.89 -34.63
N VAL A 14 -10.32 -9.44 -34.54
CA VAL A 14 -10.71 -8.34 -33.66
C VAL A 14 -10.55 -8.86 -32.23
N ARG A 15 -9.46 -8.48 -31.57
CA ARG A 15 -9.33 -8.64 -30.12
C ARG A 15 -10.37 -7.72 -29.47
N ALA A 16 -11.36 -8.30 -28.81
CA ALA A 16 -12.28 -7.54 -27.97
C ALA A 16 -11.46 -6.81 -26.90
N ALA A 17 -11.56 -5.49 -26.86
CA ALA A 17 -11.04 -4.71 -25.75
C ALA A 17 -11.75 -5.18 -24.46
N PRO A 18 -11.05 -5.23 -23.31
CA PRO A 18 -11.70 -5.53 -22.04
C PRO A 18 -12.83 -4.52 -21.83
N ALA A 19 -13.98 -4.99 -21.36
CA ALA A 19 -15.13 -4.15 -21.05
C ALA A 19 -14.70 -3.14 -19.98
N GLN A 20 -14.39 -1.92 -20.40
CA GLN A 20 -14.24 -0.78 -19.51
C GLN A 20 -15.60 -0.56 -18.87
N GLY A 21 -15.64 -0.44 -17.51
CA GLY A 21 -16.82 0.01 -16.79
C GLY A 21 -17.34 1.32 -17.42
N THR A 22 -18.62 1.64 -17.19
CA THR A 22 -19.16 2.91 -17.69
C THR A 22 -18.31 4.06 -17.15
N ALA A 23 -18.16 5.13 -17.92
CA ALA A 23 -17.26 6.26 -17.61
C ALA A 23 -17.49 6.89 -16.20
N GLY A 24 -18.61 6.58 -15.55
CA GLY A 24 -18.98 7.06 -14.22
C GLY A 24 -18.74 6.07 -13.08
N GLU A 25 -18.20 4.89 -13.34
CA GLU A 25 -17.98 3.84 -12.34
C GLU A 25 -16.56 3.85 -11.77
N TRP A 26 -16.38 3.15 -10.62
CA TRP A 26 -15.12 2.87 -9.96
C TRP A 26 -15.13 1.43 -9.49
N THR A 27 -14.66 0.51 -10.33
CA THR A 27 -14.96 -0.92 -10.21
C THR A 27 -13.92 -1.74 -9.44
N ALA A 28 -12.79 -1.16 -9.11
CA ALA A 28 -11.74 -1.77 -8.29
C ALA A 28 -11.08 -0.72 -7.37
N TYR A 29 -10.29 -1.14 -6.41
CA TYR A 29 -9.59 -0.27 -5.47
C TYR A 29 -8.87 0.91 -6.16
N GLY A 30 -8.18 0.64 -7.25
CA GLY A 30 -7.45 1.64 -8.04
C GLY A 30 -8.22 2.13 -9.28
N HIS A 31 -9.55 2.20 -9.27
CA HIS A 31 -10.45 2.49 -10.38
C HIS A 31 -10.69 1.27 -11.28
N ASP A 32 -9.65 0.62 -11.73
CA ASP A 32 -9.66 -0.58 -12.57
C ASP A 32 -8.71 -1.66 -12.00
N ALA A 33 -8.65 -2.81 -12.66
CA ALA A 33 -7.77 -3.91 -12.25
C ALA A 33 -6.26 -3.57 -12.38
N HIS A 34 -5.92 -2.57 -13.18
CA HIS A 34 -4.55 -2.07 -13.36
C HIS A 34 -4.09 -1.16 -12.21
N GLY A 35 -5.00 -0.71 -11.34
CA GLY A 35 -4.67 0.19 -10.25
C GLY A 35 -4.28 1.59 -10.69
N SER A 36 -4.78 2.06 -11.84
CA SER A 36 -4.36 3.31 -12.48
C SER A 36 -4.62 4.56 -11.65
N ARG A 37 -5.68 4.52 -10.82
CA ARG A 37 -6.21 5.66 -10.04
C ARG A 37 -6.49 6.90 -10.88
N TYR A 38 -6.74 6.68 -12.15
CA TYR A 38 -7.11 7.69 -13.12
C TYR A 38 -8.59 7.57 -13.48
N SER A 39 -9.32 8.69 -13.39
CA SER A 39 -10.72 8.78 -13.81
C SER A 39 -10.85 9.62 -15.08
N PRO A 40 -11.61 9.15 -16.09
CA PRO A 40 -11.88 9.93 -17.29
C PRO A 40 -12.89 11.07 -17.08
N LEU A 41 -13.44 11.25 -15.88
CA LEU A 41 -14.41 12.28 -15.57
C LEU A 41 -13.80 13.69 -15.64
N THR A 42 -14.59 14.65 -16.19
CA THR A 42 -14.13 16.01 -16.47
C THR A 42 -15.08 17.11 -15.98
N GLN A 43 -16.17 16.80 -15.28
CA GLN A 43 -17.11 17.82 -14.81
C GLN A 43 -16.48 18.75 -13.78
N ILE A 44 -15.64 18.20 -12.88
CA ILE A 44 -14.85 18.98 -11.95
C ILE A 44 -13.55 19.35 -12.64
N THR A 45 -13.29 20.66 -12.81
CA THR A 45 -12.14 21.20 -13.55
C THR A 45 -11.30 22.11 -12.66
N ARG A 46 -10.14 22.55 -13.17
CA ARG A 46 -9.26 23.52 -12.49
C ARG A 46 -9.97 24.85 -12.20
N GLU A 47 -10.91 25.26 -13.05
CA GLU A 47 -11.64 26.52 -12.96
C GLU A 47 -12.78 26.46 -11.94
N ASN A 48 -13.44 25.30 -11.80
CA ASN A 48 -14.65 25.17 -10.98
C ASN A 48 -14.45 24.38 -9.67
N VAL A 49 -13.28 23.79 -9.43
CA VAL A 49 -12.99 22.94 -8.24
C VAL A 49 -13.27 23.69 -6.91
N ASN A 50 -13.11 25.01 -6.89
CA ASN A 50 -13.45 25.85 -5.73
C ASN A 50 -14.95 25.86 -5.40
N GLY A 51 -15.82 25.42 -6.31
CA GLY A 51 -17.25 25.25 -6.10
C GLY A 51 -17.63 23.94 -5.38
N LEU A 52 -16.65 23.07 -5.06
CA LEU A 52 -16.93 21.84 -4.34
C LEU A 52 -17.41 22.12 -2.92
N ALA A 53 -18.49 21.44 -2.55
CA ALA A 53 -19.02 21.42 -1.20
C ALA A 53 -19.43 20.00 -0.78
N VAL A 54 -19.59 19.76 0.51
CA VAL A 54 -20.11 18.48 1.01
C VAL A 54 -21.52 18.27 0.45
N ALA A 55 -21.70 17.19 -0.29
CA ALA A 55 -22.99 16.78 -0.85
C ALA A 55 -23.75 15.90 0.14
N TRP A 56 -23.07 14.96 0.77
CA TRP A 56 -23.61 14.11 1.83
C TRP A 56 -22.49 13.55 2.71
N THR A 57 -22.88 13.10 3.90
CA THR A 57 -22.00 12.41 4.86
C THR A 57 -22.73 11.19 5.41
N TYR A 58 -22.04 10.06 5.47
CA TYR A 58 -22.51 8.83 6.10
C TYR A 58 -21.59 8.47 7.28
N ARG A 59 -22.18 7.94 8.37
CA ARG A 59 -21.44 7.40 9.52
C ARG A 59 -21.61 5.89 9.58
N THR A 60 -20.50 5.16 9.67
CA THR A 60 -20.56 3.69 9.78
C THR A 60 -21.01 3.25 11.17
N GLY A 61 -20.77 4.04 12.21
CA GLY A 61 -21.04 3.69 13.60
C GLY A 61 -19.98 2.80 14.23
N ASP A 62 -18.88 2.47 13.54
CA ASP A 62 -17.83 1.55 14.05
C ASP A 62 -17.21 2.05 15.35
N THR A 63 -17.02 3.36 15.50
CA THR A 63 -16.42 3.94 16.71
C THR A 63 -17.25 3.73 17.99
N ALA A 64 -18.53 3.40 17.87
CA ALA A 64 -19.38 3.08 19.02
C ALA A 64 -19.18 1.63 19.52
N HIS A 65 -18.59 0.75 18.71
CA HIS A 65 -18.52 -0.68 18.97
C HIS A 65 -17.17 -1.17 19.51
N THR A 66 -16.15 -0.31 19.53
CA THR A 66 -14.83 -0.68 20.05
C THR A 66 -14.07 0.52 20.58
N ARG A 67 -13.13 0.27 21.51
CA ARG A 67 -12.11 1.24 21.95
C ARG A 67 -10.79 1.06 21.19
N GLN A 68 -10.68 0.02 20.38
CA GLN A 68 -9.51 -0.23 19.53
C GLN A 68 -9.27 0.94 18.57
N MET A 69 -8.02 1.14 18.20
CA MET A 69 -7.64 2.08 17.14
C MET A 69 -8.09 1.53 15.79
N LEU A 70 -9.12 2.12 15.23
CA LEU A 70 -9.60 1.78 13.89
C LEU A 70 -8.81 2.53 12.84
N LYS A 71 -8.44 1.85 11.75
CA LYS A 71 -7.78 2.45 10.59
C LYS A 71 -8.75 2.42 9.41
N PHE A 72 -9.49 3.50 9.20
CA PHE A 72 -10.46 3.57 8.12
C PHE A 72 -9.77 3.93 6.79
N GLU A 73 -9.24 2.92 6.12
CA GLU A 73 -8.39 3.02 4.94
C GLU A 73 -9.10 2.67 3.62
N ALA A 74 -10.40 2.37 3.67
CA ALA A 74 -11.14 1.86 2.54
C ALA A 74 -11.30 2.89 1.41
N THR A 75 -11.08 2.45 0.17
CA THR A 75 -11.53 3.12 -1.04
C THR A 75 -12.87 2.52 -1.45
N PRO A 76 -13.96 3.32 -1.54
CA PRO A 76 -15.26 2.82 -1.98
C PRO A 76 -15.24 2.34 -3.44
N LEU A 77 -16.16 1.42 -3.80
CA LEU A 77 -16.44 1.06 -5.19
C LEU A 77 -17.77 1.65 -5.63
N MET A 78 -17.85 2.10 -6.89
CA MET A 78 -19.09 2.48 -7.56
C MET A 78 -19.37 1.50 -8.69
N VAL A 79 -20.40 0.67 -8.52
CA VAL A 79 -20.73 -0.41 -9.44
C VAL A 79 -22.24 -0.57 -9.57
N ASP A 80 -22.75 -0.68 -10.80
CA ASP A 80 -24.17 -0.88 -11.08
C ASP A 80 -25.08 0.10 -10.31
N GLY A 81 -24.68 1.39 -10.21
CA GLY A 81 -25.45 2.44 -9.53
C GLY A 81 -25.49 2.31 -8.00
N THR A 82 -24.57 1.59 -7.39
CA THR A 82 -24.46 1.41 -5.93
C THR A 82 -23.01 1.67 -5.46
N LEU A 83 -22.87 2.40 -4.37
CA LEU A 83 -21.60 2.64 -3.73
C LEU A 83 -21.36 1.60 -2.62
N TYR A 84 -20.27 0.84 -2.69
CA TYR A 84 -19.91 -0.16 -1.70
C TYR A 84 -18.71 0.28 -0.90
N ILE A 85 -18.79 0.19 0.42
CA ILE A 85 -17.69 0.45 1.34
C ILE A 85 -17.49 -0.74 2.27
N SER A 86 -16.25 -0.99 2.66
CA SER A 86 -15.93 -1.83 3.82
C SER A 86 -15.52 -0.97 5.00
N THR A 87 -15.63 -1.50 6.21
CA THR A 87 -15.23 -0.81 7.43
C THR A 87 -14.11 -1.57 8.14
N PRO A 88 -13.35 -0.91 9.03
CA PRO A 88 -12.30 -1.58 9.80
C PRO A 88 -12.79 -2.80 10.59
N LEU A 89 -14.04 -2.77 11.07
CA LEU A 89 -14.67 -3.89 11.77
C LEU A 89 -15.22 -4.99 10.84
N GLY A 90 -14.83 -4.99 9.56
CA GLY A 90 -15.22 -6.04 8.61
C GLY A 90 -16.70 -5.99 8.23
N ARG A 91 -17.33 -4.83 8.27
CA ARG A 91 -18.68 -4.66 7.70
C ARG A 91 -18.61 -4.21 6.26
N VAL A 92 -19.62 -4.57 5.46
CA VAL A 92 -19.83 -4.04 4.11
C VAL A 92 -21.14 -3.27 4.11
N VAL A 93 -21.10 -2.04 3.59
CA VAL A 93 -22.30 -1.20 3.46
C VAL A 93 -22.47 -0.82 2.00
N ALA A 94 -23.68 -1.03 1.47
CA ALA A 94 -24.11 -0.52 0.18
C ALA A 94 -24.88 0.78 0.38
N LEU A 95 -24.42 1.86 -0.27
CA LEU A 95 -25.04 3.18 -0.17
C LEU A 95 -25.68 3.59 -1.49
N ASP A 96 -26.70 4.41 -1.38
CA ASP A 96 -27.19 5.20 -2.51
C ASP A 96 -26.14 6.27 -2.84
N PRO A 97 -25.61 6.33 -4.07
CA PRO A 97 -24.49 7.21 -4.39
C PRO A 97 -24.88 8.70 -4.44
N SER A 98 -26.18 9.02 -4.59
CA SER A 98 -26.64 10.41 -4.65
C SER A 98 -26.89 11.03 -3.27
N THR A 99 -27.25 10.19 -2.28
CA THR A 99 -27.74 10.64 -0.97
C THR A 99 -26.89 10.14 0.21
N GLY A 100 -26.07 9.11 0.02
CA GLY A 100 -25.33 8.44 1.09
C GLY A 100 -26.21 7.56 2.00
N HIS A 101 -27.50 7.34 1.70
CA HIS A 101 -28.34 6.46 2.52
C HIS A 101 -27.97 5.00 2.32
N ALA A 102 -27.91 4.24 3.42
CA ALA A 102 -27.62 2.81 3.35
C ALA A 102 -28.80 2.04 2.73
N ARG A 103 -28.51 1.22 1.73
CA ARG A 103 -29.43 0.26 1.11
C ARG A 103 -29.46 -1.06 1.86
N TRP A 104 -28.28 -1.54 2.25
CA TRP A 104 -28.08 -2.71 3.10
C TRP A 104 -26.72 -2.65 3.81
N THR A 105 -26.61 -3.41 4.89
CA THR A 105 -25.37 -3.60 5.65
C THR A 105 -25.19 -5.08 5.95
N PHE A 106 -23.96 -5.57 5.80
CA PHE A 106 -23.51 -6.89 6.22
C PHE A 106 -22.46 -6.74 7.31
N ASP A 107 -22.51 -7.58 8.37
CA ASP A 107 -21.49 -7.65 9.42
C ASP A 107 -20.82 -9.04 9.35
N SER A 108 -19.51 -9.08 9.20
CA SER A 108 -18.74 -10.33 9.16
C SER A 108 -18.49 -10.94 10.53
N HIS A 109 -18.84 -10.22 11.60
CA HIS A 109 -18.64 -10.63 13.00
C HIS A 109 -17.20 -11.00 13.34
N VAL A 110 -16.22 -10.19 12.88
CA VAL A 110 -14.82 -10.34 13.29
C VAL A 110 -14.66 -10.14 14.80
N GLU A 111 -13.69 -10.85 15.42
CA GLU A 111 -13.33 -10.62 16.82
C GLU A 111 -12.80 -9.18 17.00
N ARG A 112 -13.41 -8.44 17.96
CA ARG A 112 -13.15 -7.00 18.14
C ARG A 112 -12.19 -6.70 19.29
N GLN A 113 -11.75 -7.70 20.03
CA GLN A 113 -10.90 -7.55 21.22
C GLN A 113 -9.50 -8.13 21.07
N GLY A 114 -9.19 -8.75 19.93
CA GLY A 114 -7.88 -9.33 19.64
C GLY A 114 -6.77 -8.25 19.53
N ASP A 115 -5.54 -8.65 19.77
CA ASP A 115 -4.34 -7.82 19.58
C ASP A 115 -3.92 -7.81 18.09
N TRP A 116 -4.83 -7.31 17.27
CA TRP A 116 -4.63 -7.19 15.82
C TRP A 116 -3.57 -6.14 15.53
N GLY A 117 -2.65 -6.47 14.63
CA GLY A 117 -1.61 -5.54 14.21
C GLY A 117 -2.17 -4.28 13.55
N ASP A 118 -3.18 -4.47 12.71
CA ASP A 118 -3.85 -3.39 12.00
C ASP A 118 -5.36 -3.63 11.92
N PHE A 119 -6.16 -2.98 12.76
CA PHE A 119 -7.61 -2.93 12.55
C PHE A 119 -7.93 -2.11 11.28
N ALA A 120 -7.51 -2.65 10.12
CA ALA A 120 -7.60 -2.00 8.83
C ALA A 120 -8.36 -2.86 7.82
N ASN A 121 -9.13 -2.20 6.97
CA ASN A 121 -9.65 -2.80 5.75
C ASN A 121 -9.60 -1.74 4.65
N ARG A 122 -8.96 -2.06 3.51
CA ARG A 122 -8.72 -1.10 2.41
C ARG A 122 -9.80 -1.10 1.36
N GLY A 123 -10.76 -2.02 1.41
CA GLY A 123 -11.86 -2.05 0.46
C GLY A 123 -12.44 -3.43 0.21
N VAL A 124 -13.35 -3.49 -0.74
CA VAL A 124 -13.95 -4.71 -1.27
C VAL A 124 -13.61 -4.85 -2.75
N SER A 125 -13.85 -6.04 -3.32
CA SER A 125 -13.73 -6.28 -4.76
C SER A 125 -15.05 -6.75 -5.34
N THR A 126 -15.22 -6.64 -6.65
CA THR A 126 -16.44 -7.07 -7.32
C THR A 126 -16.15 -7.98 -8.50
N TRP A 127 -17.03 -8.95 -8.72
CA TRP A 127 -17.02 -9.84 -9.88
C TRP A 127 -18.41 -10.05 -10.43
N LEU A 128 -18.54 -10.03 -11.78
CA LEU A 128 -19.76 -10.34 -12.49
C LEU A 128 -19.69 -11.74 -13.07
N ASP A 129 -20.60 -12.61 -12.65
CA ASP A 129 -20.79 -13.89 -13.29
C ASP A 129 -21.62 -13.74 -14.57
N SER A 130 -20.93 -13.63 -15.69
CA SER A 130 -21.58 -13.49 -17.01
C SER A 130 -22.37 -14.72 -17.44
N ARG A 131 -22.15 -15.87 -16.78
CA ARG A 131 -22.90 -17.13 -17.08
C ARG A 131 -24.21 -17.23 -16.32
N ALA A 132 -24.38 -16.42 -15.27
CA ALA A 132 -25.63 -16.40 -14.50
C ALA A 132 -26.70 -15.56 -15.19
N GLY A 133 -27.97 -15.96 -15.06
CA GLY A 133 -29.11 -15.20 -15.59
C GLY A 133 -29.14 -13.77 -15.01
N ALA A 134 -29.73 -12.83 -15.74
CA ALA A 134 -29.72 -11.41 -15.40
C ALA A 134 -30.27 -11.09 -14.00
N THR A 135 -31.23 -11.85 -13.51
CA THR A 135 -31.89 -11.69 -12.20
C THR A 135 -31.41 -12.69 -11.15
N ALA A 136 -30.46 -13.58 -11.49
CA ALA A 136 -29.98 -14.61 -10.59
C ALA A 136 -29.31 -13.98 -9.36
N ALA A 137 -29.55 -14.58 -8.19
CA ALA A 137 -28.81 -14.24 -6.98
C ALA A 137 -27.32 -14.50 -7.18
N CYS A 138 -26.48 -13.65 -6.56
CA CYS A 138 -25.02 -13.74 -6.67
C CYS A 138 -24.47 -13.64 -8.11
N ARG A 139 -25.23 -13.09 -9.05
CA ARG A 139 -24.70 -12.77 -10.38
C ARG A 139 -23.60 -11.72 -10.32
N ARG A 140 -23.81 -10.64 -9.55
CA ARG A 140 -22.77 -9.69 -9.14
C ARG A 140 -22.38 -10.00 -7.70
N ARG A 141 -21.10 -10.24 -7.44
CA ARG A 141 -20.58 -10.54 -6.11
C ARG A 141 -19.70 -9.40 -5.62
N ILE A 142 -19.78 -9.17 -4.31
CA ILE A 142 -18.82 -8.34 -3.55
C ILE A 142 -18.00 -9.29 -2.67
N TYR A 143 -16.68 -9.19 -2.77
CA TYR A 143 -15.75 -9.96 -1.93
C TYR A 143 -15.15 -9.06 -0.86
N LEU A 144 -15.28 -9.49 0.37
CA LEU A 144 -14.67 -8.88 1.55
C LEU A 144 -13.53 -9.78 2.05
N GLY A 145 -12.32 -9.22 2.18
CA GLY A 145 -11.28 -9.79 3.02
C GLY A 145 -11.43 -9.30 4.46
N THR A 146 -11.23 -10.17 5.44
CA THR A 146 -11.38 -9.83 6.86
C THR A 146 -10.09 -9.99 7.63
N ILE A 147 -9.91 -9.22 8.72
CA ILE A 147 -8.72 -9.31 9.57
C ILE A 147 -8.53 -10.71 10.18
N ASP A 148 -9.60 -11.47 10.39
CA ASP A 148 -9.54 -12.86 10.83
C ASP A 148 -9.30 -13.86 9.68
N ALA A 149 -8.79 -13.36 8.53
CA ALA A 149 -8.32 -14.13 7.37
C ALA A 149 -9.40 -14.98 6.70
N ARG A 150 -10.57 -14.39 6.44
CA ARG A 150 -11.62 -14.98 5.60
C ARG A 150 -11.81 -14.17 4.32
N ILE A 151 -12.19 -14.83 3.23
CA ILE A 151 -12.81 -14.19 2.07
C ILE A 151 -14.29 -14.51 2.13
N ILE A 152 -15.13 -13.48 2.12
CA ILE A 152 -16.59 -13.59 2.16
C ILE A 152 -17.16 -13.10 0.85
N ALA A 153 -18.05 -13.85 0.22
CA ALA A 153 -18.76 -13.49 -1.01
C ALA A 153 -20.20 -13.10 -0.73
N LEU A 154 -20.59 -11.88 -1.12
CA LEU A 154 -21.91 -11.32 -0.91
C LEU A 154 -22.61 -11.06 -2.25
N ASP A 155 -23.93 -11.26 -2.31
CA ASP A 155 -24.77 -10.75 -3.40
C ASP A 155 -24.78 -9.22 -3.37
N ALA A 156 -24.34 -8.58 -4.44
CA ALA A 156 -24.20 -7.12 -4.50
C ALA A 156 -25.52 -6.37 -4.29
N ARG A 157 -26.63 -6.95 -4.70
CA ARG A 157 -27.96 -6.33 -4.62
C ARG A 157 -28.57 -6.39 -3.22
N THR A 158 -28.29 -7.47 -2.46
CA THR A 158 -29.00 -7.75 -1.20
C THR A 158 -28.11 -7.79 0.03
N GLY A 159 -26.79 -7.95 -0.13
CA GLY A 159 -25.85 -8.19 0.97
C GLY A 159 -25.90 -9.61 1.53
N ALA A 160 -26.69 -10.50 0.97
CA ALA A 160 -26.78 -11.89 1.42
C ALA A 160 -25.52 -12.69 1.02
N LEU A 161 -25.16 -13.69 1.83
CA LEU A 161 -24.05 -14.60 1.51
C LEU A 161 -24.31 -15.39 0.23
N CYS A 162 -23.34 -15.45 -0.66
CA CYS A 162 -23.32 -16.31 -1.84
C CYS A 162 -22.93 -17.74 -1.41
N ARG A 163 -23.92 -18.54 -1.03
CA ARG A 163 -23.72 -19.84 -0.37
C ARG A 163 -23.01 -20.90 -1.22
N ASP A 164 -22.89 -20.68 -2.52
CA ASP A 164 -22.15 -21.51 -3.47
C ASP A 164 -20.63 -21.22 -3.46
N PHE A 165 -20.17 -20.22 -2.67
CA PHE A 165 -18.75 -19.86 -2.50
C PHE A 165 -18.20 -20.46 -1.20
N GLY A 166 -17.20 -21.33 -1.30
CA GLY A 166 -16.55 -21.97 -0.16
C GLY A 166 -17.52 -22.68 0.78
N ASP A 167 -17.33 -22.51 2.06
CA ASP A 167 -18.25 -22.99 3.08
C ASP A 167 -19.33 -21.93 3.35
N HIS A 168 -20.53 -22.12 2.76
CA HIS A 168 -21.70 -21.27 2.93
C HIS A 168 -21.44 -19.75 2.69
N GLY A 169 -20.61 -19.41 1.72
CA GLY A 169 -20.27 -18.02 1.36
C GLY A 169 -18.90 -17.56 1.84
N THR A 170 -18.10 -18.45 2.42
CA THR A 170 -16.84 -18.08 3.09
C THR A 170 -15.73 -19.07 2.76
N VAL A 171 -14.52 -18.54 2.55
CA VAL A 171 -13.25 -19.29 2.49
C VAL A 171 -12.35 -18.83 3.62
N THR A 172 -11.82 -19.75 4.44
CA THR A 172 -10.80 -19.45 5.45
C THR A 172 -9.40 -19.60 4.87
N LEU A 173 -8.54 -18.61 5.12
CA LEU A 173 -7.19 -18.56 4.59
C LEU A 173 -6.13 -19.15 5.53
N ARG A 174 -6.46 -19.43 6.77
CA ARG A 174 -5.52 -20.00 7.76
C ARG A 174 -5.22 -21.48 7.56
N ARG A 175 -5.97 -22.17 6.71
CA ARG A 175 -5.77 -23.58 6.41
C ARG A 175 -4.94 -23.78 5.15
N GLY A 176 -4.10 -24.82 5.16
CA GLY A 176 -3.30 -25.20 4.00
C GLY A 176 -2.10 -24.30 3.72
N LEU A 177 -1.69 -23.47 4.70
CA LEU A 177 -0.45 -22.73 4.67
C LEU A 177 0.73 -23.66 4.99
N HIS A 178 1.90 -23.37 4.43
CA HIS A 178 3.11 -24.10 4.74
C HIS A 178 3.50 -23.91 6.21
N ASN A 179 3.65 -22.66 6.66
CA ASN A 179 3.76 -22.31 8.07
C ASN A 179 2.39 -21.81 8.53
N THR A 180 1.77 -22.54 9.46
CA THR A 180 0.49 -22.11 10.06
C THR A 180 0.71 -21.03 11.12
N PRO A 181 -0.21 -20.07 11.27
CA PRO A 181 -0.13 -19.05 12.32
C PRO A 181 -0.09 -19.67 13.72
N TYR A 182 0.73 -19.14 14.61
CA TYR A 182 0.82 -19.55 16.01
C TYR A 182 -0.35 -19.06 16.85
N TYR A 183 -0.89 -17.88 16.49
CA TYR A 183 -2.05 -17.26 17.14
C TYR A 183 -2.92 -16.60 16.07
N THR A 184 -4.13 -16.24 16.45
CA THR A 184 -5.15 -15.78 15.50
C THR A 184 -4.73 -14.51 14.77
N GLU A 185 -4.15 -13.55 15.47
CA GLU A 185 -3.80 -12.23 14.99
C GLU A 185 -2.48 -12.19 14.19
N GLU A 186 -1.77 -13.32 14.09
CA GLU A 186 -0.53 -13.40 13.31
C GLU A 186 -0.77 -13.31 11.80
N TYR A 187 -1.98 -13.64 11.33
CA TYR A 187 -2.29 -13.72 9.90
C TYR A 187 -3.63 -13.07 9.59
N GLU A 188 -3.61 -11.98 8.86
CA GLU A 188 -4.73 -11.10 8.56
C GLU A 188 -4.92 -10.93 7.05
N LEU A 189 -6.09 -10.39 6.64
CA LEU A 189 -6.35 -9.92 5.28
C LEU A 189 -6.86 -8.48 5.34
N THR A 190 -5.99 -7.53 5.03
CA THR A 190 -6.25 -6.09 5.15
C THR A 190 -6.54 -5.40 3.82
N SER A 191 -6.21 -6.05 2.69
CA SER A 191 -6.41 -5.50 1.34
C SER A 191 -7.50 -6.25 0.56
N PRO A 192 -8.22 -5.56 -0.34
CA PRO A 192 -9.21 -6.21 -1.20
C PRO A 192 -8.51 -7.20 -2.15
N PRO A 193 -9.11 -8.39 -2.39
CA PRO A 193 -8.54 -9.35 -3.33
C PRO A 193 -8.53 -8.80 -4.77
N ALA A 194 -7.55 -9.19 -5.58
CA ALA A 194 -7.56 -8.92 -7.01
C ALA A 194 -8.52 -9.86 -7.73
N ILE A 195 -9.23 -9.34 -8.72
CA ILE A 195 -10.14 -10.13 -9.57
C ILE A 195 -9.54 -10.22 -10.98
N VAL A 196 -9.34 -11.45 -11.46
CA VAL A 196 -8.74 -11.70 -12.78
C VAL A 196 -9.28 -13.00 -13.37
N ASN A 197 -9.80 -12.95 -14.60
CA ASN A 197 -10.20 -14.14 -15.37
C ASN A 197 -11.06 -15.16 -14.60
N GLY A 198 -11.98 -14.68 -13.72
CA GLY A 198 -12.83 -15.53 -12.88
C GLY A 198 -12.13 -16.11 -11.64
N LEU A 199 -11.01 -15.53 -11.25
CA LEU A 199 -10.27 -15.84 -10.02
C LEU A 199 -10.35 -14.70 -9.03
N VAL A 200 -10.33 -15.04 -7.74
CA VAL A 200 -10.13 -14.15 -6.59
C VAL A 200 -8.73 -14.43 -6.06
N VAL A 201 -7.81 -13.48 -6.22
CA VAL A 201 -6.40 -13.63 -5.84
C VAL A 201 -6.10 -12.76 -4.63
N THR A 202 -5.49 -13.33 -3.61
CA THR A 202 -5.16 -12.61 -2.37
C THR A 202 -3.78 -12.96 -1.85
N GLY A 203 -3.12 -11.97 -1.23
CA GLY A 203 -2.00 -12.15 -0.31
C GLY A 203 -2.50 -12.14 1.14
N SER A 204 -1.66 -11.68 2.04
CA SER A 204 -1.95 -11.61 3.49
C SER A 204 -1.09 -10.55 4.17
N ALA A 205 -1.53 -10.07 5.34
CA ALA A 205 -0.68 -9.39 6.30
C ALA A 205 -0.24 -10.41 7.36
N VAL A 206 1.03 -10.43 7.69
CA VAL A 206 1.64 -11.35 8.67
C VAL A 206 2.36 -10.51 9.72
N ALA A 207 2.29 -10.93 10.99
CA ALA A 207 3.06 -10.31 12.08
C ALA A 207 4.55 -10.74 11.99
N ASP A 208 5.22 -10.23 10.98
CA ASP A 208 6.51 -10.68 10.44
C ASP A 208 7.72 -10.40 11.32
N ASN A 209 7.64 -9.43 12.23
CA ASN A 209 8.77 -9.10 13.10
C ASN A 209 8.82 -9.92 14.41
N ASN A 210 7.89 -10.84 14.65
CA ASN A 210 7.76 -11.52 15.95
C ASN A 210 8.61 -12.80 16.06
N ARG A 211 8.90 -13.47 14.95
CA ARG A 211 9.62 -14.75 14.92
C ARG A 211 10.19 -15.09 13.55
N THR A 212 11.17 -15.99 13.49
CA THR A 212 11.76 -16.44 12.22
C THR A 212 10.80 -17.27 11.38
N ASN A 213 10.04 -18.17 12.00
CA ASN A 213 9.09 -19.07 11.35
C ASN A 213 7.64 -18.59 11.49
N ALA A 214 7.40 -17.32 11.25
CA ALA A 214 6.05 -16.75 11.18
C ALA A 214 5.18 -17.49 10.14
N ALA A 215 3.89 -17.20 10.12
CA ALA A 215 2.99 -17.72 9.08
C ALA A 215 3.56 -17.48 7.67
N SER A 216 3.39 -18.43 6.75
CA SER A 216 3.86 -18.26 5.37
C SER A 216 3.02 -17.22 4.62
N GLY A 217 3.72 -16.40 3.81
CA GLY A 217 3.13 -15.27 3.09
C GLY A 217 2.52 -15.64 1.74
N GLU A 218 1.93 -16.80 1.62
CA GLU A 218 1.42 -17.35 0.36
C GLU A 218 0.41 -16.43 -0.33
N VAL A 219 0.61 -16.25 -1.64
CA VAL A 219 -0.42 -15.69 -2.53
C VAL A 219 -1.25 -16.83 -3.09
N ARG A 220 -2.57 -16.71 -2.94
CA ARG A 220 -3.50 -17.80 -3.32
C ARG A 220 -4.62 -17.30 -4.22
N ALA A 221 -5.00 -18.15 -5.18
CA ALA A 221 -6.12 -17.89 -6.07
C ALA A 221 -7.25 -18.90 -5.86
N PHE A 222 -8.45 -18.37 -5.82
CA PHE A 222 -9.69 -19.13 -5.66
C PHE A 222 -10.61 -18.89 -6.85
N ASP A 223 -11.37 -19.89 -7.24
CA ASP A 223 -12.44 -19.74 -8.23
C ASP A 223 -13.47 -18.73 -7.72
N ALA A 224 -13.79 -17.71 -8.52
CA ALA A 224 -14.67 -16.62 -8.09
C ALA A 224 -16.12 -17.06 -7.84
N ARG A 225 -16.58 -18.16 -8.46
CA ARG A 225 -17.91 -18.69 -8.22
C ARG A 225 -17.96 -19.61 -7.01
N THR A 226 -17.02 -20.57 -6.97
CA THR A 226 -17.10 -21.69 -6.03
C THR A 226 -16.22 -21.56 -4.80
N GLY A 227 -15.24 -20.64 -4.78
CA GLY A 227 -14.25 -20.52 -3.71
C GLY A 227 -13.23 -21.67 -3.68
N ALA A 228 -13.23 -22.56 -4.67
CA ALA A 228 -12.26 -23.64 -4.74
C ALA A 228 -10.85 -23.09 -4.97
N LEU A 229 -9.86 -23.55 -4.18
CA LEU A 229 -8.45 -23.20 -4.37
C LEU A 229 -7.98 -23.68 -5.75
N ARG A 230 -7.39 -22.78 -6.52
CA ARG A 230 -6.84 -23.06 -7.85
C ARG A 230 -5.34 -23.24 -7.83
N TRP A 231 -4.65 -22.37 -7.10
CA TRP A 231 -3.20 -22.45 -6.89
C TRP A 231 -2.79 -21.68 -5.62
N SER A 232 -1.62 -22.03 -5.09
CA SER A 232 -0.90 -21.32 -4.05
C SER A 232 0.54 -21.13 -4.48
N TRP A 233 1.12 -19.98 -4.21
CA TRP A 233 2.53 -19.65 -4.44
C TRP A 233 3.12 -19.05 -3.15
N ASP A 234 4.19 -19.68 -2.64
CA ASP A 234 4.92 -19.19 -1.47
C ASP A 234 6.14 -18.37 -1.94
N PRO A 235 6.30 -17.11 -1.50
CA PRO A 235 7.51 -16.32 -1.82
C PRO A 235 8.79 -16.90 -1.25
N VAL A 236 8.73 -17.67 -0.15
CA VAL A 236 9.88 -18.41 0.37
C VAL A 236 9.94 -19.77 -0.34
N PRO A 237 11.01 -20.07 -1.10
CA PRO A 237 11.13 -21.34 -1.81
C PRO A 237 11.12 -22.53 -0.85
N ARG A 238 10.20 -23.49 -1.06
CA ARG A 238 10.07 -24.70 -0.24
C ARG A 238 10.65 -25.94 -0.92
N ASP A 239 10.99 -25.84 -2.20
CA ASP A 239 11.53 -26.93 -3.01
C ASP A 239 12.85 -26.50 -3.66
N SER A 240 13.85 -27.37 -3.60
CA SER A 240 15.19 -27.13 -4.17
C SER A 240 15.21 -26.99 -5.70
N THR A 241 14.12 -27.34 -6.38
CA THR A 241 13.95 -27.10 -7.82
C THR A 241 13.55 -25.66 -8.15
N ASP A 242 13.14 -24.86 -7.16
CA ASP A 242 12.83 -23.45 -7.37
C ASP A 242 14.10 -22.67 -7.71
N PRO A 243 14.10 -21.84 -8.78
CA PRO A 243 15.25 -21.03 -9.19
C PRO A 243 15.77 -20.05 -8.11
N ALA A 244 14.93 -19.71 -7.12
CA ALA A 244 15.33 -18.83 -6.02
C ALA A 244 15.96 -19.58 -4.83
N TRP A 245 15.90 -20.90 -4.79
CA TRP A 245 16.36 -21.73 -3.66
C TRP A 245 17.76 -21.34 -3.15
N SER A 246 18.73 -21.23 -4.05
CA SER A 246 20.12 -20.94 -3.70
C SER A 246 20.35 -19.54 -3.11
N THR A 247 19.38 -18.65 -3.22
CA THR A 247 19.42 -17.30 -2.65
C THR A 247 18.96 -17.24 -1.20
N TRP A 248 18.50 -18.37 -0.65
CA TRP A 248 18.09 -18.55 0.74
C TRP A 248 19.03 -19.56 1.40
N ARG A 249 19.88 -19.11 2.29
CA ARG A 249 20.93 -19.93 2.92
C ARG A 249 20.85 -19.82 4.45
N GLY A 250 21.09 -20.93 5.11
CA GLY A 250 21.01 -21.06 6.57
C GLY A 250 20.07 -22.19 6.97
N ALA A 251 20.20 -22.67 8.19
CA ALA A 251 19.44 -23.82 8.67
C ALA A 251 17.91 -23.57 8.69
N MET A 252 17.50 -22.33 8.90
CA MET A 252 16.09 -21.93 8.99
C MET A 252 15.59 -21.18 7.74
N ALA A 253 16.44 -20.96 6.73
CA ALA A 253 16.11 -20.11 5.58
C ALA A 253 14.82 -20.54 4.87
N HIS A 254 14.64 -21.84 4.64
CA HIS A 254 13.45 -22.38 3.99
C HIS A 254 12.28 -22.68 4.95
N ALA A 255 12.47 -22.46 6.27
CA ALA A 255 11.42 -22.46 7.27
C ALA A 255 10.96 -21.03 7.63
N THR A 256 11.62 -20.01 7.07
CA THR A 256 11.25 -18.60 7.25
C THR A 256 9.80 -18.37 6.82
N GLY A 257 9.10 -17.49 7.56
CA GLY A 257 7.76 -17.05 7.22
C GLY A 257 7.72 -15.69 6.55
N ALA A 258 6.54 -15.11 6.49
CA ALA A 258 6.24 -13.80 5.88
C ALA A 258 6.66 -13.69 4.39
N ALA A 259 7.40 -12.67 3.99
CA ALA A 259 7.59 -12.26 2.58
C ALA A 259 6.24 -12.06 1.86
N ASN A 260 5.21 -11.79 2.63
CA ASN A 260 3.80 -11.74 2.24
C ASN A 260 3.46 -10.49 1.42
N ALA A 261 2.37 -10.55 0.67
CA ALA A 261 1.81 -9.41 -0.04
C ALA A 261 0.61 -8.86 0.73
N TRP A 262 0.85 -7.90 1.62
CA TRP A 262 -0.22 -7.23 2.38
C TRP A 262 -0.82 -6.01 1.67
N SER A 263 -0.11 -5.49 0.67
CA SER A 263 -0.60 -4.44 -0.21
C SER A 263 -1.61 -4.98 -1.24
N VAL A 264 -2.21 -4.07 -2.00
CA VAL A 264 -3.17 -4.44 -3.06
C VAL A 264 -2.42 -5.03 -4.25
N ILE A 265 -2.83 -6.22 -4.66
CA ILE A 265 -2.37 -6.90 -5.87
C ILE A 265 -3.13 -6.32 -7.06
N VAL A 266 -2.46 -6.05 -8.18
CA VAL A 266 -3.09 -5.58 -9.42
C VAL A 266 -3.03 -6.67 -10.50
N ALA A 267 -3.89 -6.55 -11.52
CA ALA A 267 -4.04 -7.61 -12.53
C ALA A 267 -4.10 -7.06 -13.95
N ASP A 268 -3.50 -7.80 -14.88
CA ASP A 268 -3.64 -7.62 -16.32
C ASP A 268 -4.30 -8.87 -16.91
N SER A 269 -5.63 -8.82 -17.07
CA SER A 269 -6.41 -9.94 -17.58
C SER A 269 -6.05 -10.31 -19.04
N ALA A 270 -5.62 -9.34 -19.84
CA ALA A 270 -5.25 -9.57 -21.23
C ALA A 270 -3.93 -10.35 -21.35
N ARG A 271 -3.01 -10.16 -20.41
CA ARG A 271 -1.73 -10.86 -20.32
C ARG A 271 -1.76 -12.10 -19.43
N ASP A 272 -2.89 -12.35 -18.78
CA ASP A 272 -3.04 -13.39 -17.75
C ASP A 272 -1.98 -13.23 -16.64
N LEU A 273 -1.84 -12.01 -16.13
CA LEU A 273 -0.87 -11.67 -15.07
C LEU A 273 -1.56 -11.10 -13.83
N VAL A 274 -1.00 -11.44 -12.67
CA VAL A 274 -1.15 -10.66 -11.43
C VAL A 274 0.23 -10.15 -11.01
N ILE A 275 0.29 -8.90 -10.57
CA ILE A 275 1.52 -8.26 -10.11
C ILE A 275 1.45 -8.13 -8.60
N VAL A 276 2.36 -8.79 -7.93
CA VAL A 276 2.40 -9.01 -6.49
C VAL A 276 3.55 -8.21 -5.88
N PRO A 277 3.28 -7.21 -5.02
CA PRO A 277 4.30 -6.51 -4.27
C PRO A 277 4.56 -7.25 -2.96
N THR A 278 5.66 -8.00 -2.86
CA THR A 278 6.01 -8.77 -1.66
C THR A 278 6.74 -7.91 -0.63
N GLY A 279 6.56 -8.26 0.63
CA GLY A 279 7.20 -7.62 1.77
C GLY A 279 8.43 -8.36 2.26
N SER A 280 8.84 -8.01 3.48
CA SER A 280 10.02 -8.54 4.15
C SER A 280 9.83 -9.99 4.58
N ALA A 281 10.92 -10.75 4.56
CA ALA A 281 10.96 -12.08 5.16
C ALA A 281 11.19 -11.97 6.68
N SER A 282 10.56 -12.83 7.47
CA SER A 282 10.65 -12.84 8.93
C SER A 282 12.05 -13.17 9.46
N PRO A 283 12.50 -12.51 10.56
CA PRO A 283 12.00 -11.24 11.07
C PRO A 283 12.65 -10.06 10.32
N ASP A 284 12.00 -8.90 10.34
CA ASP A 284 12.33 -7.74 9.50
C ASP A 284 13.71 -7.14 9.75
N TYR A 285 14.24 -7.20 10.99
CA TYR A 285 15.43 -6.45 11.39
C TYR A 285 16.68 -7.30 11.64
N PHE A 286 16.58 -8.62 11.42
CA PHE A 286 17.70 -9.55 11.53
C PHE A 286 17.53 -10.72 10.57
N GLY A 287 18.47 -10.91 9.66
CA GLY A 287 18.46 -11.94 8.62
C GLY A 287 19.48 -13.06 8.79
N GLY A 288 20.16 -13.16 9.96
CA GLY A 288 21.21 -14.15 10.17
C GLY A 288 20.76 -15.61 10.01
N GLU A 289 19.46 -15.88 10.13
CA GLU A 289 18.86 -17.21 9.93
C GLU A 289 18.47 -17.47 8.47
N ARG A 290 18.49 -16.45 7.60
CA ARG A 290 18.08 -16.48 6.18
C ARG A 290 19.06 -15.80 5.25
N LEU A 291 20.34 -16.13 5.36
CA LEU A 291 21.41 -15.50 4.57
C LEU A 291 21.17 -15.58 3.06
N GLY A 292 21.77 -14.67 2.30
CA GLY A 292 21.60 -14.52 0.86
C GLY A 292 20.59 -13.43 0.53
N ASP A 293 20.32 -13.19 -0.74
CA ASP A 293 19.49 -12.06 -1.19
C ASP A 293 18.01 -12.24 -0.90
N ASN A 294 17.56 -13.47 -0.56
CA ASN A 294 16.17 -13.82 -0.26
C ASN A 294 15.21 -13.47 -1.41
N ARG A 295 15.57 -13.92 -2.62
CA ARG A 295 14.79 -13.66 -3.84
C ARG A 295 13.31 -14.00 -3.65
N TYR A 296 12.44 -13.18 -4.21
CA TYR A 296 10.99 -13.07 -4.09
C TYR A 296 10.51 -12.32 -2.84
N ALA A 297 11.27 -12.22 -1.75
CA ALA A 297 10.98 -11.23 -0.71
C ALA A 297 11.34 -9.82 -1.23
N ASN A 298 10.66 -8.79 -0.75
CA ASN A 298 10.86 -7.39 -1.12
C ASN A 298 10.95 -7.17 -2.64
N SER A 299 10.04 -7.80 -3.36
CA SER A 299 10.07 -7.90 -4.83
C SER A 299 8.75 -7.47 -5.46
N VAL A 300 8.82 -7.04 -6.71
CA VAL A 300 7.67 -7.01 -7.61
C VAL A 300 7.68 -8.32 -8.39
N VAL A 301 6.67 -9.14 -8.20
CA VAL A 301 6.59 -10.48 -8.82
C VAL A 301 5.38 -10.56 -9.73
N ALA A 302 5.60 -10.89 -11.00
CA ALA A 302 4.52 -11.21 -11.92
C ALA A 302 4.25 -12.72 -11.89
N LEU A 303 3.04 -13.09 -11.51
CA LEU A 303 2.58 -14.47 -11.57
C LEU A 303 1.62 -14.66 -12.74
N ARG A 304 1.67 -15.82 -13.39
CA ARG A 304 0.65 -16.26 -14.33
C ARG A 304 -0.67 -16.43 -13.57
N ALA A 305 -1.67 -15.61 -13.85
CA ALA A 305 -2.92 -15.60 -13.09
C ALA A 305 -3.65 -16.96 -13.12
N SER A 306 -3.60 -17.66 -14.25
CA SER A 306 -4.23 -18.99 -14.41
C SER A 306 -3.53 -20.13 -13.65
N THR A 307 -2.22 -20.00 -13.27
CA THR A 307 -1.43 -21.11 -12.74
C THR A 307 -0.62 -20.81 -11.49
N GLY A 308 -0.46 -19.54 -11.11
CA GLY A 308 0.42 -19.11 -10.01
C GLY A 308 1.91 -19.19 -10.30
N LYS A 309 2.33 -19.57 -11.52
CA LYS A 309 3.76 -19.67 -11.86
C LYS A 309 4.39 -18.30 -12.02
N VAL A 310 5.60 -18.12 -11.49
CA VAL A 310 6.40 -16.89 -11.66
C VAL A 310 6.73 -16.72 -13.15
N VAL A 311 6.44 -15.54 -13.68
CA VAL A 311 6.79 -15.12 -15.04
C VAL A 311 8.08 -14.32 -15.01
N TRP A 312 8.15 -13.33 -14.13
CA TRP A 312 9.33 -12.53 -13.85
C TRP A 312 9.28 -11.95 -12.43
N GLN A 313 10.41 -11.49 -11.95
CA GLN A 313 10.50 -10.74 -10.70
C GLN A 313 11.57 -9.65 -10.80
N PHE A 314 11.39 -8.60 -10.02
CA PHE A 314 12.39 -7.57 -9.75
C PHE A 314 12.46 -7.32 -8.25
N GLN A 315 13.62 -7.53 -7.65
CA GLN A 315 13.84 -7.35 -6.22
C GLN A 315 14.18 -5.88 -5.94
N THR A 316 13.41 -5.23 -5.10
CA THR A 316 13.57 -3.81 -4.75
C THR A 316 14.51 -3.59 -3.58
N VAL A 317 14.69 -4.61 -2.73
CA VAL A 317 15.64 -4.65 -1.61
C VAL A 317 16.19 -6.06 -1.48
N HIS A 318 17.51 -6.22 -1.54
CA HIS A 318 18.19 -7.48 -1.29
C HIS A 318 18.38 -7.68 0.21
N HIS A 319 18.09 -8.88 0.72
CA HIS A 319 18.32 -9.24 2.13
C HIS A 319 17.84 -8.16 3.10
N ASP A 320 16.54 -7.89 3.10
CA ASP A 320 15.97 -6.78 3.87
C ASP A 320 16.23 -6.93 5.38
N LEU A 321 16.66 -5.82 5.99
CA LEU A 321 16.94 -5.64 7.42
C LEU A 321 16.31 -4.36 7.98
N TRP A 322 15.42 -3.72 7.22
CA TRP A 322 14.92 -2.37 7.49
C TRP A 322 13.40 -2.29 7.57
N ASP A 323 12.70 -3.40 7.39
CA ASP A 323 11.23 -3.41 7.20
C ASP A 323 10.86 -2.57 5.95
N TYR A 324 11.61 -2.80 4.84
CA TYR A 324 11.41 -2.10 3.57
C TYR A 324 10.57 -2.90 2.58
N ASP A 325 9.37 -3.32 3.04
CA ASP A 325 8.35 -3.91 2.18
C ASP A 325 8.10 -3.12 0.91
N ASN A 326 7.39 -3.72 -0.05
CA ASN A 326 6.70 -3.00 -1.11
C ASN A 326 5.24 -2.70 -0.68
N PRO A 327 4.99 -1.62 0.08
CA PRO A 327 3.67 -1.36 0.65
C PRO A 327 2.72 -0.72 -0.36
N ALA A 328 3.28 0.00 -1.35
CA ALA A 328 2.49 0.66 -2.37
C ALA A 328 1.91 -0.37 -3.35
N PRO A 329 0.60 -0.27 -3.69
CA PRO A 329 0.06 -1.04 -4.80
C PRO A 329 0.86 -0.76 -6.08
N PRO A 330 1.27 -1.79 -6.83
CA PRO A 330 1.79 -1.58 -8.18
C PRO A 330 0.76 -0.86 -9.03
N LEU A 331 1.23 -0.07 -10.00
CA LEU A 331 0.35 0.67 -10.90
C LEU A 331 0.73 0.30 -12.33
N LEU A 332 -0.24 -0.23 -13.10
CA LEU A 332 -0.01 -0.59 -14.50
C LEU A 332 -0.38 0.59 -15.39
N ALA A 333 0.57 0.99 -16.23
CA ALA A 333 0.42 2.12 -17.12
C ALA A 333 0.99 1.81 -18.51
N THR A 334 0.63 2.66 -19.48
CA THR A 334 1.35 2.76 -20.75
C THR A 334 1.98 4.14 -20.78
N ILE A 335 3.30 4.20 -20.88
CA ILE A 335 4.07 5.45 -20.95
C ILE A 335 4.66 5.65 -22.34
N VAL A 336 5.11 6.85 -22.64
CA VAL A 336 5.98 7.13 -23.78
C VAL A 336 7.40 7.25 -23.25
N HIS A 337 8.30 6.41 -23.73
CA HIS A 337 9.72 6.43 -23.38
C HIS A 337 10.55 6.32 -24.65
N GLU A 338 11.48 7.25 -24.86
CA GLU A 338 12.29 7.34 -26.10
C GLU A 338 11.44 7.29 -27.39
N GLY A 339 10.28 7.95 -27.37
CA GLY A 339 9.34 8.01 -28.50
C GLY A 339 8.54 6.73 -28.76
N ARG A 340 8.63 5.73 -27.88
CA ARG A 340 7.88 4.46 -27.98
C ARG A 340 6.88 4.32 -26.86
N ARG A 341 5.74 3.70 -27.16
CA ARG A 341 4.78 3.28 -26.12
C ARG A 341 5.28 2.02 -25.46
N VAL A 342 5.43 2.06 -24.13
CA VAL A 342 5.87 0.93 -23.30
C VAL A 342 4.83 0.68 -22.22
N ASP A 343 4.37 -0.56 -22.11
CA ASP A 343 3.51 -0.98 -21.00
C ASP A 343 4.38 -1.30 -19.80
N VAL A 344 4.10 -0.65 -18.68
CA VAL A 344 4.94 -0.68 -17.49
C VAL A 344 4.20 -1.04 -16.22
N VAL A 345 4.98 -1.45 -15.22
CA VAL A 345 4.62 -1.54 -13.82
C VAL A 345 5.39 -0.44 -13.07
N LEU A 346 4.69 0.43 -12.37
CA LEU A 346 5.28 1.42 -11.48
C LEU A 346 5.24 0.89 -10.05
N GLN A 347 6.38 0.88 -9.36
CA GLN A 347 6.47 0.48 -7.97
C GLN A 347 7.20 1.54 -7.15
N ALA A 348 6.45 2.26 -6.33
CA ALA A 348 7.00 3.12 -5.29
C ALA A 348 7.32 2.30 -4.04
N THR A 349 8.40 2.60 -3.33
CA THR A 349 8.96 1.76 -2.26
C THR A 349 9.16 2.50 -0.94
N LYS A 350 9.21 1.76 0.17
CA LYS A 350 9.61 2.30 1.49
C LYS A 350 11.02 2.89 1.45
N SER A 351 11.93 2.32 0.66
CA SER A 351 13.28 2.86 0.47
C SER A 351 13.33 4.20 -0.27
N GLY A 352 12.16 4.73 -0.70
CA GLY A 352 12.07 6.01 -1.38
C GLY A 352 12.47 5.97 -2.86
N GLN A 353 12.51 4.80 -3.48
CA GLN A 353 12.74 4.64 -4.91
C GLN A 353 11.41 4.51 -5.66
N LEU A 354 11.38 4.90 -6.94
CA LEU A 354 10.30 4.57 -7.87
C LEU A 354 10.89 3.72 -9.01
N PHE A 355 10.54 2.44 -9.04
CA PHE A 355 10.94 1.56 -10.14
C PHE A 355 9.86 1.55 -11.22
N VAL A 356 10.29 1.65 -12.48
CA VAL A 356 9.47 1.57 -13.68
C VAL A 356 9.92 0.35 -14.46
N LEU A 357 9.12 -0.69 -14.45
CA LEU A 357 9.48 -2.00 -15.00
C LEU A 357 8.66 -2.29 -16.25
N ASP A 358 9.28 -2.83 -17.28
CA ASP A 358 8.58 -3.37 -18.44
C ASP A 358 7.63 -4.50 -17.99
N ARG A 359 6.35 -4.40 -18.37
CA ARG A 359 5.28 -5.28 -17.86
C ARG A 359 5.42 -6.73 -18.30
N ASP A 360 6.02 -6.97 -19.46
CA ASP A 360 6.17 -8.31 -20.00
C ASP A 360 7.42 -9.03 -19.47
N THR A 361 8.46 -8.27 -19.11
CA THR A 361 9.79 -8.83 -18.78
C THR A 361 10.27 -8.53 -17.35
N GLY A 362 9.69 -7.56 -16.65
CA GLY A 362 10.15 -7.07 -15.35
C GLY A 362 11.46 -6.29 -15.39
N LYS A 363 12.02 -6.02 -16.56
CA LYS A 363 13.25 -5.24 -16.70
C LYS A 363 13.00 -3.76 -16.43
N PRO A 364 13.92 -3.08 -15.72
CA PRO A 364 13.82 -1.63 -15.55
C PRO A 364 13.81 -0.90 -16.90
N VAL A 365 12.86 0.04 -17.07
CA VAL A 365 12.77 0.93 -18.24
C VAL A 365 13.74 2.09 -18.09
N PHE A 366 13.86 2.65 -16.90
CA PHE A 366 14.93 3.61 -16.55
C PHE A 366 16.09 2.84 -15.91
N PRO A 367 17.35 3.19 -16.20
CA PRO A 367 18.51 2.47 -15.69
C PRO A 367 18.54 2.36 -14.16
N VAL A 368 18.86 1.16 -13.68
CA VAL A 368 19.07 0.82 -12.27
C VAL A 368 20.47 0.25 -12.10
N GLU A 369 21.20 0.71 -11.11
CA GLU A 369 22.54 0.27 -10.76
C GLU A 369 22.56 -0.37 -9.37
N GLU A 370 23.32 -1.44 -9.25
CA GLU A 370 23.70 -2.01 -7.96
C GLU A 370 24.80 -1.15 -7.32
N ARG A 371 24.47 -0.49 -6.19
CA ARG A 371 25.41 0.38 -5.47
C ARG A 371 25.83 -0.24 -4.15
N PRO A 372 27.13 -0.17 -3.79
CA PRO A 372 27.61 -0.63 -2.49
C PRO A 372 26.87 0.04 -1.33
N VAL A 373 26.55 -0.75 -0.30
CA VAL A 373 25.89 -0.29 0.94
C VAL A 373 26.69 -0.76 2.17
N PRO A 374 26.52 -0.13 3.34
CA PRO A 374 27.25 -0.49 4.54
C PRO A 374 27.02 -1.95 4.96
N PRO A 375 28.07 -2.69 5.35
CA PRO A 375 27.95 -4.06 5.84
C PRO A 375 27.32 -4.12 7.23
N SER A 376 26.67 -5.23 7.59
CA SER A 376 26.28 -5.49 8.98
C SER A 376 27.53 -5.71 9.86
N ARG A 377 27.45 -5.27 11.13
CA ARG A 377 28.46 -5.50 12.16
C ARG A 377 28.06 -6.57 13.16
N LEU A 378 26.87 -7.15 12.98
CA LEU A 378 26.36 -8.16 13.89
C LEU A 378 26.98 -9.53 13.59
N HIS A 379 27.18 -10.33 14.65
CA HIS A 379 27.58 -11.71 14.50
C HIS A 379 26.49 -12.50 13.76
N ALA A 380 26.88 -13.37 12.84
CA ALA A 380 26.05 -14.20 11.99
C ALA A 380 25.18 -13.46 10.94
N GLU A 381 25.05 -12.13 10.99
CA GLU A 381 24.37 -11.34 9.95
C GLU A 381 25.30 -11.03 8.77
N ARG A 382 24.78 -11.05 7.56
CA ARG A 382 25.48 -10.67 6.33
C ARG A 382 24.54 -9.89 5.43
N ALA A 383 24.50 -8.56 5.63
CA ALA A 383 23.77 -7.66 4.72
C ALA A 383 24.23 -7.87 3.27
N SER A 384 23.32 -7.70 2.31
CA SER A 384 23.71 -7.70 0.89
C SER A 384 24.75 -6.60 0.65
N PRO A 385 25.80 -6.86 -0.14
CA PRO A 385 26.87 -5.88 -0.40
C PRO A 385 26.38 -4.69 -1.25
N THR A 386 25.33 -4.87 -2.01
CA THR A 386 24.75 -3.84 -2.88
C THR A 386 23.25 -3.79 -2.75
N GLN A 387 22.67 -2.67 -3.20
CA GLN A 387 21.22 -2.47 -3.34
C GLN A 387 20.92 -1.76 -4.67
N PRO A 388 19.70 -1.96 -5.24
CA PRO A 388 19.32 -1.35 -6.51
C PRO A 388 18.94 0.11 -6.32
N PHE A 389 19.53 1.01 -7.12
CA PHE A 389 19.23 2.43 -7.16
C PHE A 389 18.90 2.89 -8.59
N ASN A 390 17.84 3.69 -8.73
CA ASN A 390 17.62 4.42 -9.97
C ASN A 390 18.74 5.42 -10.20
N THR A 391 19.16 5.58 -11.47
CA THR A 391 20.19 6.55 -11.86
C THR A 391 19.62 7.78 -12.52
N VAL A 392 18.39 7.69 -13.05
CA VAL A 392 17.68 8.79 -13.75
C VAL A 392 16.54 9.33 -12.89
N ILE A 393 15.67 8.45 -12.35
CA ILE A 393 14.62 8.88 -11.43
C ILE A 393 15.27 9.18 -10.07
N PRO A 394 15.20 10.44 -9.58
CA PRO A 394 15.81 10.77 -8.30
C PRO A 394 15.04 10.11 -7.14
N PRO A 395 15.68 9.81 -6.00
CA PRO A 395 14.98 9.34 -4.82
C PRO A 395 13.81 10.26 -4.47
N LEU A 396 12.66 9.65 -4.16
CA LEU A 396 11.43 10.38 -3.83
C LEU A 396 11.51 11.05 -2.44
N SER A 397 12.33 10.50 -1.54
CA SER A 397 12.54 11.03 -0.20
C SER A 397 14.02 10.98 0.20
N PRO A 398 14.47 11.78 1.19
CA PRO A 398 15.87 11.83 1.62
C PRO A 398 16.39 10.47 2.11
N GLN A 399 17.66 10.16 1.79
CA GLN A 399 18.32 8.87 2.01
C GLN A 399 19.31 8.87 3.18
N GLY A 400 19.25 9.85 4.07
CA GLY A 400 20.12 9.98 5.23
C GLY A 400 19.93 11.33 5.93
N LEU A 401 20.64 11.56 7.05
CA LEU A 401 20.56 12.78 7.85
C LEU A 401 21.95 13.14 8.37
N SER A 402 22.55 14.23 7.90
CA SER A 402 23.77 14.76 8.47
C SER A 402 23.50 15.51 9.80
N LEU A 403 24.46 15.57 10.71
CA LEU A 403 24.30 16.28 11.98
C LEU A 403 24.01 17.77 11.77
N ASP A 404 24.57 18.38 10.73
CA ASP A 404 24.33 19.79 10.39
C ASP A 404 22.89 20.04 9.94
N SER A 405 22.27 19.04 9.31
CA SER A 405 20.88 19.09 8.84
C SER A 405 19.85 18.69 9.90
N VAL A 406 20.26 18.35 11.12
CA VAL A 406 19.33 18.11 12.23
C VAL A 406 18.53 19.37 12.51
N TRP A 407 17.22 19.24 12.51
CA TRP A 407 16.27 20.33 12.68
C TRP A 407 15.51 20.20 14.01
N ALA A 408 15.17 21.35 14.58
CA ALA A 408 14.23 21.46 15.68
C ALA A 408 13.66 22.89 15.77
N ALA A 409 12.56 23.04 16.48
CA ALA A 409 11.88 24.32 16.64
C ALA A 409 12.63 25.29 17.59
N THR A 410 13.38 24.76 18.56
CA THR A 410 14.16 25.52 19.54
C THR A 410 15.60 25.00 19.62
N PRO A 411 16.56 25.82 20.15
CA PRO A 411 17.92 25.35 20.38
C PRO A 411 17.99 24.15 21.33
N GLU A 412 17.17 24.13 22.38
CA GLU A 412 17.09 23.05 23.38
C GLU A 412 16.63 21.74 22.75
N ASP A 413 15.58 21.81 21.93
CA ASP A 413 15.08 20.67 21.15
C ASP A 413 16.16 20.16 20.20
N ARG A 414 16.91 21.08 19.55
CA ARG A 414 17.99 20.72 18.63
C ARG A 414 19.13 19.98 19.35
N GLU A 415 19.55 20.43 20.52
CA GLU A 415 20.58 19.74 21.28
C GLU A 415 20.11 18.37 21.76
N THR A 416 18.83 18.24 22.13
CA THR A 416 18.22 16.94 22.46
C THR A 416 18.20 16.00 21.25
N CYS A 417 17.84 16.50 20.07
CA CYS A 417 17.91 15.73 18.82
C CYS A 417 19.35 15.30 18.50
N LEU A 418 20.33 16.20 18.61
CA LEU A 418 21.73 15.88 18.38
C LEU A 418 22.24 14.83 19.36
N THR A 419 21.87 14.92 20.65
CA THR A 419 22.24 13.94 21.68
C THR A 419 21.68 12.55 21.35
N GLN A 420 20.48 12.47 20.79
CA GLN A 420 19.89 11.20 20.34
C GLN A 420 20.60 10.63 19.10
N ILE A 421 21.04 11.49 18.17
CA ILE A 421 21.52 11.07 16.83
C ILE A 421 23.02 10.81 16.80
N ARG A 422 23.85 11.59 17.53
CA ARG A 422 25.32 11.47 17.54
C ARG A 422 25.85 10.05 17.80
N PRO A 423 25.29 9.25 18.74
CA PRO A 423 25.79 7.90 19.01
C PRO A 423 25.33 6.86 17.98
N LEU A 424 24.40 7.21 17.09
CA LEU A 424 23.81 6.24 16.17
C LEU A 424 24.74 5.96 15.00
N ARG A 425 24.74 4.72 14.56
CA ARG A 425 25.31 4.35 13.28
C ARG A 425 24.51 5.03 12.17
N ASN A 426 25.19 5.80 11.32
CA ASN A 426 24.59 6.62 10.26
C ASN A 426 25.57 6.72 9.08
N GLU A 427 25.61 5.70 8.24
CA GLU A 427 26.54 5.56 7.12
C GLU A 427 25.85 5.78 5.77
N GLY A 428 24.65 6.38 5.77
CA GLY A 428 23.81 6.62 4.58
C GLY A 428 22.68 5.61 4.40
N ALA A 429 22.16 5.55 3.18
CA ALA A 429 21.09 4.64 2.83
C ALA A 429 21.47 3.19 3.13
N PHE A 430 20.48 2.41 3.58
CA PHE A 430 20.65 0.99 3.91
C PHE A 430 21.74 0.71 4.98
N THR A 431 21.99 1.63 5.92
CA THR A 431 22.80 1.31 7.10
C THR A 431 22.09 0.25 7.94
N PRO A 432 22.65 -0.97 8.13
CA PRO A 432 21.97 -2.04 8.85
C PRO A 432 21.77 -1.75 10.34
N PRO A 433 20.73 -2.33 10.98
CA PRO A 433 20.55 -2.27 12.42
C PRO A 433 21.77 -2.74 13.19
N SER A 434 22.00 -2.14 14.37
CA SER A 434 23.19 -2.38 15.19
C SER A 434 22.85 -2.43 16.68
N LEU A 435 23.83 -2.86 17.51
CA LEU A 435 23.68 -2.89 18.97
C LEU A 435 23.73 -1.49 19.58
N GLU A 436 24.51 -0.58 18.99
CA GLU A 436 24.59 0.82 19.41
C GLU A 436 23.37 1.65 19.00
N GLY A 437 22.57 1.14 18.07
CA GLY A 437 21.45 1.82 17.42
C GLY A 437 21.85 2.44 16.08
N THR A 438 20.89 2.48 15.18
CA THR A 438 21.05 2.92 13.79
C THR A 438 20.02 4.00 13.47
N LEU A 439 20.44 5.04 12.75
CA LEU A 439 19.55 6.01 12.12
C LEU A 439 19.07 5.42 10.80
N GLN A 440 17.76 5.22 10.66
CA GLN A 440 17.10 4.75 9.44
C GLN A 440 16.35 5.91 8.78
N ARG A 441 16.74 6.25 7.54
CA ARG A 441 16.04 7.26 6.72
C ARG A 441 16.09 6.87 5.23
N PRO A 442 14.94 6.68 4.56
CA PRO A 442 13.59 6.76 5.12
C PRO A 442 13.37 5.84 6.32
N SER A 443 12.39 6.16 7.18
CA SER A 443 12.04 5.31 8.31
C SER A 443 11.36 4.00 7.86
N ASN A 444 10.99 3.13 8.77
CA ASN A 444 10.20 1.92 8.49
C ASN A 444 8.78 2.20 7.97
N VAL A 445 8.23 3.39 8.23
CA VAL A 445 7.01 3.86 7.52
C VAL A 445 7.31 4.12 6.06
N GLY A 446 8.58 4.40 5.75
CA GLY A 446 9.09 4.50 4.40
C GLY A 446 9.00 5.88 3.78
N GLY A 447 9.58 6.02 2.59
CA GLY A 447 9.37 7.13 1.68
C GLY A 447 7.94 7.07 1.14
N ALA A 448 7.61 6.09 0.30
CA ALA A 448 6.23 5.80 -0.08
C ALA A 448 5.62 4.72 0.82
N HIS A 449 4.29 4.75 0.97
CA HIS A 449 3.56 3.81 1.81
C HIS A 449 2.35 3.20 1.07
N TRP A 450 1.50 2.41 1.77
CA TRP A 450 0.37 1.65 1.19
C TRP A 450 -0.64 2.53 0.41
N GLY A 451 -0.68 3.83 0.67
CA GLY A 451 -1.45 4.76 -0.14
C GLY A 451 -1.05 4.72 -1.62
N GLY A 452 0.21 4.44 -1.94
CA GLY A 452 0.71 4.33 -3.30
C GLY A 452 0.59 5.61 -4.11
N GLY A 453 0.79 5.51 -5.42
CA GLY A 453 0.73 6.63 -6.36
C GLY A 453 -0.50 6.64 -7.26
N ALA A 454 -0.58 7.63 -8.14
CA ALA A 454 -1.50 7.69 -9.27
C ALA A 454 -0.76 8.15 -10.54
N TYR A 455 -1.27 7.82 -11.72
CA TYR A 455 -0.66 8.20 -12.98
C TYR A 455 -1.63 9.01 -13.84
N ASP A 456 -1.19 10.17 -14.29
CA ASP A 456 -1.88 10.99 -15.29
C ASP A 456 -1.37 10.60 -16.70
N PRO A 457 -2.15 9.84 -17.49
CA PRO A 457 -1.72 9.38 -18.81
C PRO A 457 -1.75 10.48 -19.87
N VAL A 458 -2.40 11.61 -19.60
CA VAL A 458 -2.49 12.76 -20.52
C VAL A 458 -1.25 13.63 -20.40
N ARG A 459 -0.72 13.75 -19.16
CA ARG A 459 0.42 14.62 -18.85
C ARG A 459 1.71 13.84 -18.58
N HIS A 460 1.62 12.51 -18.61
CA HIS A 460 2.74 11.60 -18.35
C HIS A 460 3.37 11.76 -16.95
N ILE A 461 2.56 12.15 -15.96
CA ILE A 461 2.99 12.44 -14.59
C ILE A 461 2.57 11.32 -13.63
N ALA A 462 3.54 10.74 -12.94
CA ALA A 462 3.29 9.89 -11.76
C ALA A 462 3.34 10.75 -10.50
N LEU A 463 2.32 10.65 -9.66
CA LEU A 463 2.20 11.34 -8.37
C LEU A 463 2.38 10.35 -7.23
N VAL A 464 3.29 10.63 -6.30
CA VAL A 464 3.56 9.77 -5.15
C VAL A 464 3.64 10.62 -3.88
N PRO A 465 2.77 10.40 -2.88
CA PRO A 465 2.94 10.98 -1.55
C PRO A 465 4.07 10.27 -0.82
N VAL A 466 4.90 11.03 -0.11
CA VAL A 466 6.08 10.51 0.59
C VAL A 466 6.24 11.09 1.99
N ASN A 467 6.91 10.32 2.85
CA ASN A 467 7.34 10.74 4.18
C ASN A 467 8.85 10.98 4.20
N THR A 468 9.30 11.94 5.03
CA THR A 468 10.70 12.35 5.12
C THR A 468 11.32 12.16 6.49
N MET A 469 10.59 11.55 7.43
CA MET A 469 11.01 11.32 8.81
C MET A 469 12.10 10.25 8.91
N ALA A 470 12.90 10.34 10.00
CA ALA A 470 13.86 9.32 10.36
C ALA A 470 13.41 8.52 11.59
N ALA A 471 13.85 7.27 11.66
CA ALA A 471 13.66 6.40 12.81
C ALA A 471 15.01 6.03 13.45
N PHE A 472 14.93 5.68 14.71
CA PHE A 472 15.94 4.96 15.47
C PHE A 472 15.56 3.49 15.48
N VAL A 473 16.52 2.61 15.20
CA VAL A 473 16.39 1.15 15.29
C VAL A 473 17.60 0.59 16.04
N GLN A 474 17.37 -0.29 17.00
CA GLN A 474 18.41 -0.94 17.80
C GLN A 474 18.09 -2.42 17.99
N LEU A 475 19.10 -3.26 17.91
CA LEU A 475 19.00 -4.65 18.32
C LEU A 475 19.61 -4.81 19.71
N ILE A 476 18.86 -5.43 20.63
CA ILE A 476 19.27 -5.65 22.02
C ILE A 476 19.39 -7.16 22.23
N PRO A 477 20.57 -7.68 22.61
CA PRO A 477 20.70 -9.09 22.99
C PRO A 477 19.72 -9.46 24.09
N VAL A 478 19.13 -10.65 23.99
CA VAL A 478 18.06 -11.10 24.89
C VAL A 478 18.50 -11.09 26.36
N ASP A 479 19.73 -11.49 26.61
CA ASP A 479 20.36 -11.53 27.94
C ASP A 479 20.76 -10.14 28.49
N GLN A 480 20.70 -9.10 27.66
CA GLN A 480 21.03 -7.72 28.04
C GLN A 480 19.79 -6.82 28.15
N LEU A 481 18.58 -7.35 27.95
CA LEU A 481 17.36 -6.56 28.04
C LEU A 481 17.06 -6.15 29.49
N ASP A 482 17.13 -4.85 29.78
CA ASP A 482 16.59 -4.27 31.01
C ASP A 482 15.09 -3.99 30.85
N THR A 483 14.27 -4.80 31.51
CA THR A 483 12.80 -4.68 31.45
C THR A 483 12.28 -3.42 32.13
N ALA A 484 12.98 -2.89 33.14
CA ALA A 484 12.62 -1.64 33.77
C ALA A 484 12.93 -0.44 32.86
N GLU A 485 14.07 -0.47 32.16
CA GLU A 485 14.40 0.53 31.13
C GLU A 485 13.39 0.44 29.98
N MET A 486 13.07 -0.76 29.50
CA MET A 486 12.07 -0.96 28.46
C MET A 486 10.72 -0.32 28.81
N SER A 487 10.23 -0.53 30.03
CA SER A 487 8.97 0.05 30.51
C SER A 487 9.03 1.59 30.57
N ARG A 488 10.14 2.15 31.06
CA ARG A 488 10.35 3.61 31.08
C ARG A 488 10.37 4.20 29.66
N ASN A 489 11.07 3.56 28.74
CA ASN A 489 11.23 4.05 27.38
C ASN A 489 9.94 3.93 26.57
N ARG A 490 9.16 2.86 26.75
CA ARG A 490 7.79 2.75 26.17
C ARG A 490 6.93 3.92 26.59
N SER A 491 6.89 4.23 27.88
CA SER A 491 6.06 5.29 28.45
C SER A 491 6.54 6.70 28.07
N ARG A 492 7.85 6.95 28.05
CA ARG A 492 8.43 8.30 27.89
C ARG A 492 8.76 8.66 26.46
N LEU A 493 9.23 7.70 25.64
CA LEU A 493 9.77 7.93 24.30
C LEU A 493 8.89 7.34 23.19
N GLY A 494 7.86 6.55 23.55
CA GLY A 494 7.06 5.83 22.60
C GLY A 494 7.81 4.68 21.90
N ASP A 495 8.83 4.13 22.57
CA ASP A 495 9.64 3.04 22.02
C ASP A 495 8.78 1.77 21.84
N GLN A 496 8.88 1.18 20.68
CA GLN A 496 8.35 -0.14 20.39
C GLN A 496 9.45 -1.19 20.63
N TYR A 497 9.10 -2.28 21.30
CA TYR A 497 9.99 -3.42 21.52
C TYR A 497 9.32 -4.68 21.03
N THR A 498 10.01 -5.45 20.21
CA THR A 498 9.52 -6.74 19.71
C THR A 498 10.56 -7.82 19.97
N ARG A 499 10.13 -8.93 20.60
CA ARG A 499 10.95 -10.13 20.71
C ARG A 499 10.93 -10.88 19.38
N MET A 500 12.06 -10.95 18.70
CA MET A 500 12.22 -11.72 17.47
C MET A 500 12.57 -13.16 17.84
N HIS A 501 11.55 -14.00 18.09
CA HIS A 501 11.75 -15.41 18.46
C HIS A 501 12.49 -16.17 17.37
N GLY A 502 13.43 -17.04 17.78
CA GLY A 502 14.34 -17.74 16.87
C GLY A 502 15.62 -16.96 16.57
N THR A 503 15.77 -15.74 17.10
CA THR A 503 17.00 -14.93 17.03
C THR A 503 17.51 -14.60 18.43
N PRO A 504 18.79 -14.17 18.59
CA PRO A 504 19.30 -13.74 19.89
C PRO A 504 18.90 -12.30 20.29
N TYR A 505 17.95 -11.66 19.58
CA TYR A 505 17.68 -10.23 19.76
C TYR A 505 16.23 -9.89 20.06
N TYR A 506 16.06 -8.74 20.76
CA TYR A 506 14.89 -7.86 20.70
C TYR A 506 15.17 -6.75 19.71
N MET A 507 14.17 -6.33 18.95
CA MET A 507 14.16 -5.08 18.20
C MET A 507 13.58 -3.98 19.08
N ARG A 508 14.21 -2.79 19.06
CA ARG A 508 13.71 -1.53 19.64
C ARG A 508 13.68 -0.48 18.54
N ARG A 509 12.55 0.21 18.37
CA ARG A 509 12.44 1.30 17.38
C ARG A 509 11.55 2.44 17.87
N ARG A 510 11.80 3.65 17.34
CA ARG A 510 10.94 4.83 17.49
C ARG A 510 11.23 5.84 16.39
N PHE A 511 10.32 6.79 16.18
CA PHE A 511 10.65 7.99 15.41
C PHE A 511 11.58 8.90 16.22
N LEU A 512 12.54 9.54 15.52
CA LEU A 512 13.43 10.55 16.12
C LEU A 512 12.66 11.86 16.27
N ARG A 513 12.28 12.17 17.51
CA ARG A 513 11.49 13.36 17.86
C ARG A 513 12.18 14.13 19.00
N ALA A 514 12.00 15.46 18.94
CA ALA A 514 12.32 16.37 20.02
C ALA A 514 11.34 16.24 21.20
N PRO A 515 11.65 16.79 22.40
CA PRO A 515 10.70 16.85 23.52
C PRO A 515 9.38 17.54 23.20
N SER A 516 9.38 18.48 22.25
CA SER A 516 8.15 19.11 21.71
C SER A 516 7.26 18.16 20.92
N GLY A 517 7.72 16.92 20.64
CA GLY A 517 7.03 15.95 19.79
C GLY A 517 7.31 16.08 18.29
N LEU A 518 7.97 17.16 17.87
CA LEU A 518 8.29 17.39 16.45
C LEU A 518 9.45 16.52 15.98
N PRO A 519 9.46 16.10 14.68
CA PRO A 519 10.57 15.32 14.14
C PRO A 519 11.92 16.05 14.20
N CYS A 520 13.00 15.33 14.45
CA CYS A 520 14.37 15.83 14.39
C CYS A 520 14.88 16.03 12.95
N THR A 521 14.08 15.70 11.95
CA THR A 521 14.37 15.91 10.52
C THR A 521 13.82 17.23 10.04
N PRO A 522 14.47 17.89 9.06
CA PRO A 522 13.93 19.11 8.45
C PRO A 522 12.55 18.86 7.83
N PRO A 523 11.60 19.81 7.98
CA PRO A 523 10.37 19.80 7.21
C PRO A 523 10.66 20.09 5.71
N PRO A 524 9.72 19.77 4.80
CA PRO A 524 8.39 19.18 5.04
C PRO A 524 8.46 17.71 5.46
N TRP A 525 7.60 17.29 6.43
CA TRP A 525 7.59 15.90 6.92
C TRP A 525 6.74 14.97 6.05
N GLY A 526 5.91 15.54 5.19
CA GLY A 526 5.21 14.86 4.13
C GLY A 526 5.16 15.73 2.89
N GLU A 527 5.28 15.10 1.74
CA GLU A 527 5.35 15.77 0.44
C GLU A 527 4.55 14.99 -0.61
N LEU A 528 4.10 15.71 -1.64
CA LEU A 528 3.60 15.12 -2.87
C LEU A 528 4.63 15.36 -3.97
N VAL A 529 5.12 14.28 -4.56
CA VAL A 529 6.19 14.28 -5.56
C VAL A 529 5.61 13.90 -6.92
N ALA A 530 5.95 14.64 -7.95
CA ALA A 530 5.59 14.36 -9.34
C ALA A 530 6.83 13.99 -10.17
N ILE A 531 6.74 12.85 -10.84
CA ILE A 531 7.76 12.36 -11.76
C ILE A 531 7.21 12.35 -13.18
N ASN A 532 7.89 13.01 -14.10
CA ASN A 532 7.59 12.89 -15.53
C ASN A 532 8.13 11.54 -16.04
N LEU A 533 7.24 10.67 -16.52
CA LEU A 533 7.60 9.31 -16.94
C LEU A 533 8.13 9.22 -18.38
N GLU A 534 8.17 10.31 -19.14
CA GLU A 534 8.89 10.36 -20.44
C GLU A 534 10.39 10.53 -20.20
N THR A 535 10.76 11.35 -19.20
CA THR A 535 12.15 11.74 -18.94
C THR A 535 12.76 11.12 -17.68
N GLY A 536 11.95 10.66 -16.72
CA GLY A 536 12.38 10.24 -15.38
C GLY A 536 12.65 11.41 -14.43
N ALA A 537 12.56 12.66 -14.89
CA ALA A 537 12.85 13.83 -14.07
C ALA A 537 11.72 14.13 -13.07
N ARG A 538 12.09 14.69 -11.92
CA ARG A 538 11.11 15.29 -11.00
C ARG A 538 10.52 16.55 -11.63
N ALA A 539 9.21 16.53 -11.92
CA ALA A 539 8.50 17.66 -12.46
C ALA A 539 8.30 18.76 -11.40
N TRP A 540 7.84 18.34 -10.21
CA TRP A 540 7.66 19.21 -9.05
C TRP A 540 7.58 18.39 -7.75
N GLN A 541 7.70 19.09 -6.62
CA GLN A 541 7.59 18.54 -5.26
C GLN A 541 7.04 19.65 -4.37
N VAL A 542 5.98 19.34 -3.62
CA VAL A 542 5.32 20.31 -2.73
C VAL A 542 5.01 19.69 -1.38
N PRO A 543 4.97 20.50 -0.30
CA PRO A 543 4.49 20.02 0.99
C PRO A 543 3.07 19.44 0.90
N LEU A 544 2.83 18.31 1.54
CA LEU A 544 1.52 17.68 1.66
C LEU A 544 1.03 17.80 3.09
N GLY A 545 -0.06 18.55 3.29
CA GLY A 545 -0.61 18.83 4.60
C GLY A 545 0.05 20.02 5.30
N ASP A 546 -0.59 20.45 6.39
CA ASP A 546 -0.11 21.54 7.24
C ASP A 546 -0.50 21.33 8.70
N LEU A 547 0.45 20.86 9.51
CA LEU A 547 0.23 20.60 10.93
C LEU A 547 -0.08 21.86 11.75
N SER A 548 0.19 23.07 11.22
CA SER A 548 -0.18 24.31 11.88
C SER A 548 -1.70 24.51 12.00
N THR A 549 -2.48 23.79 11.23
CA THR A 549 -3.95 23.79 11.34
C THR A 549 -4.44 23.06 12.59
N LEU A 550 -3.68 22.09 13.10
CA LEU A 550 -3.98 21.35 14.33
C LEU A 550 -3.31 21.99 15.56
N GLU A 551 -2.11 22.50 15.40
CA GLU A 551 -1.30 23.13 16.44
C GLU A 551 -0.85 24.52 15.99
N PRO A 552 -1.64 25.58 16.27
CA PRO A 552 -1.38 26.93 15.77
C PRO A 552 0.00 27.52 16.13
N LYS A 553 0.66 27.02 17.21
CA LYS A 553 2.03 27.42 17.55
C LYS A 553 3.01 27.11 16.44
N LEU A 554 2.75 26.09 15.64
CA LEU A 554 3.63 25.70 14.52
C LEU A 554 3.65 26.76 13.41
N ALA A 555 2.61 27.55 13.26
CA ALA A 555 2.57 28.65 12.29
C ALA A 555 3.62 29.76 12.60
N ALA A 556 4.05 29.87 13.86
CA ALA A 556 5.14 30.78 14.25
C ALA A 556 6.54 30.25 13.90
N ILE A 557 6.68 28.94 13.68
CA ILE A 557 7.96 28.27 13.42
C ILE A 557 8.34 28.35 11.93
N SER A 558 7.37 28.26 11.03
CA SER A 558 7.61 28.28 9.60
C SER A 558 6.55 29.07 8.85
N LYS A 559 6.99 29.87 7.87
CA LYS A 559 6.10 30.59 6.95
C LYS A 559 5.60 29.69 5.80
N THR A 560 6.22 28.53 5.61
CA THR A 560 5.80 27.53 4.61
C THR A 560 5.15 26.34 5.32
N PRO A 561 4.20 25.64 4.70
CA PRO A 561 3.61 24.44 5.27
C PRO A 561 4.69 23.43 5.67
N LEU A 562 4.58 22.89 6.89
CA LEU A 562 5.55 21.94 7.45
C LEU A 562 5.39 20.52 6.85
N GLY A 563 4.34 20.32 6.06
CA GLY A 563 3.93 18.99 5.66
C GLY A 563 3.35 18.18 6.83
N SER A 564 2.73 17.07 6.53
CA SER A 564 2.19 16.14 7.51
C SER A 564 2.65 14.73 7.16
N PRO A 565 3.02 13.89 8.13
CA PRO A 565 3.08 12.46 7.86
C PRO A 565 1.81 12.03 7.13
N ASN A 566 1.96 11.13 6.16
CA ASN A 566 0.86 10.76 5.29
C ASN A 566 0.86 9.24 5.01
N LEU A 567 -0.33 8.67 4.78
CA LEU A 567 -0.49 7.25 4.52
C LEU A 567 -1.41 6.94 3.33
N GLY A 568 -2.43 7.76 3.05
CA GLY A 568 -3.34 7.61 1.92
C GLY A 568 -2.70 7.96 0.57
N GLY A 569 -3.34 7.62 -0.52
CA GLY A 569 -2.87 7.89 -1.88
C GLY A 569 -3.71 8.94 -2.62
N PRO A 570 -3.21 9.45 -3.76
CA PRO A 570 -3.95 10.31 -4.67
C PRO A 570 -4.83 9.52 -5.64
N ILE A 571 -5.78 10.23 -6.25
CA ILE A 571 -6.39 9.89 -7.54
C ILE A 571 -6.20 11.04 -8.51
N VAL A 572 -6.25 10.76 -9.81
CA VAL A 572 -6.13 11.78 -10.87
C VAL A 572 -7.36 11.74 -11.77
N THR A 573 -7.79 12.90 -12.26
CA THR A 573 -8.88 13.03 -13.23
C THR A 573 -8.37 13.55 -14.57
N ALA A 574 -9.11 13.27 -15.65
CA ALA A 574 -8.78 13.74 -17.00
C ALA A 574 -8.70 15.28 -17.11
N SER A 575 -9.38 16.01 -16.22
CA SER A 575 -9.29 17.47 -16.11
C SER A 575 -7.97 17.98 -15.52
N GLY A 576 -7.04 17.10 -15.12
CA GLY A 576 -5.74 17.46 -14.57
C GLY A 576 -5.77 17.85 -13.09
N LEU A 577 -6.70 17.27 -12.34
CA LEU A 577 -6.77 17.41 -10.89
C LEU A 577 -6.30 16.14 -10.20
N ALA A 578 -5.49 16.28 -9.16
CA ALA A 578 -5.15 15.22 -8.24
C ALA A 578 -5.87 15.46 -6.90
N PHE A 579 -6.75 14.53 -6.50
CA PHE A 579 -7.40 14.59 -5.18
C PHE A 579 -6.69 13.68 -4.19
N ILE A 580 -6.40 14.20 -2.99
CA ILE A 580 -5.73 13.46 -1.92
C ILE A 580 -6.15 13.96 -0.54
N GLY A 581 -6.43 13.03 0.39
CA GLY A 581 -6.48 13.31 1.83
C GLY A 581 -5.11 13.03 2.44
N ALA A 582 -4.91 11.83 2.94
CA ALA A 582 -3.63 11.25 3.39
C ALA A 582 -3.00 11.87 4.65
N THR A 583 -3.46 13.01 5.14
CA THR A 583 -2.80 13.83 6.16
C THR A 583 -3.56 13.91 7.48
N PHE A 584 -2.86 14.27 8.56
CA PHE A 584 -3.44 14.45 9.89
C PHE A 584 -4.30 15.70 10.02
N ASP A 585 -4.13 16.67 9.15
CA ASP A 585 -4.64 18.03 9.29
C ASP A 585 -6.13 18.23 8.94
N HIS A 586 -6.86 17.14 8.78
CA HIS A 586 -8.31 17.10 8.57
C HIS A 586 -8.78 17.79 7.27
N PHE A 587 -8.01 17.65 6.19
CA PHE A 587 -8.41 18.16 4.87
C PHE A 587 -8.24 17.11 3.76
N ILE A 588 -9.15 17.15 2.78
CA ILE A 588 -8.90 16.64 1.43
C ILE A 588 -8.50 17.81 0.53
N ARG A 589 -7.60 17.58 -0.41
CA ARG A 589 -7.06 18.61 -1.30
C ARG A 589 -7.20 18.24 -2.75
N ALA A 590 -7.27 19.25 -3.62
CA ALA A 590 -7.10 19.13 -5.06
C ALA A 590 -5.87 19.91 -5.50
N PHE A 591 -4.96 19.21 -6.17
CA PHE A 591 -3.76 19.78 -6.77
C PHE A 591 -3.86 19.76 -8.28
N ASP A 592 -3.27 20.76 -8.92
CA ASP A 592 -3.00 20.78 -10.35
C ASP A 592 -1.87 19.78 -10.67
N THR A 593 -2.12 18.80 -11.54
CA THR A 593 -1.15 17.72 -11.80
C THR A 593 0.09 18.20 -12.56
N GLU A 594 0.02 19.33 -13.28
CA GLU A 594 1.17 19.89 -14.03
C GLU A 594 2.10 20.71 -13.16
N THR A 595 1.53 21.46 -12.19
CA THR A 595 2.29 22.48 -11.43
C THR A 595 2.47 22.15 -9.95
N GLY A 596 1.70 21.21 -9.40
CA GLY A 596 1.67 20.92 -7.98
C GLY A 596 0.97 21.99 -7.14
N ARG A 597 0.35 23.00 -7.77
CA ARG A 597 -0.37 24.05 -7.04
C ARG A 597 -1.63 23.48 -6.40
N GLU A 598 -1.83 23.70 -5.08
CA GLU A 598 -3.09 23.43 -4.40
C GLU A 598 -4.16 24.39 -4.92
N LEU A 599 -5.22 23.85 -5.50
CA LEU A 599 -6.33 24.62 -6.09
C LEU A 599 -7.53 24.70 -5.15
N TRP A 600 -7.71 23.69 -4.28
CA TRP A 600 -8.84 23.60 -3.36
C TRP A 600 -8.49 22.71 -2.18
N ARG A 601 -9.09 23.02 -1.03
CA ARG A 601 -9.15 22.14 0.14
C ARG A 601 -10.53 22.10 0.75
N GLY A 602 -11.00 20.88 1.07
CA GLY A 602 -12.26 20.63 1.74
C GLY A 602 -12.02 20.17 3.16
N PRO A 603 -12.69 20.76 4.17
CA PRO A 603 -12.57 20.30 5.56
C PRO A 603 -13.18 18.92 5.74
N LEU A 604 -12.56 18.12 6.59
CA LEU A 604 -13.00 16.78 6.98
C LEU A 604 -13.23 16.71 8.49
N PRO A 605 -14.13 15.83 8.97
CA PRO A 605 -14.41 15.68 10.40
C PRO A 605 -13.29 14.95 11.18
N GLY A 606 -12.19 14.57 10.54
CA GLY A 606 -11.03 13.89 11.11
C GLY A 606 -9.94 13.73 10.08
N GLY A 607 -8.82 13.14 10.46
CA GLY A 607 -7.75 12.78 9.52
C GLY A 607 -8.21 11.72 8.52
N ALA A 608 -7.71 11.79 7.30
CA ALA A 608 -8.10 10.87 6.24
C ALA A 608 -6.91 10.00 5.82
N ARG A 609 -6.89 8.76 6.24
CA ARG A 609 -5.90 7.76 5.78
C ARG A 609 -6.25 7.17 4.43
N ALA A 610 -7.54 7.15 4.06
CA ALA A 610 -8.02 6.50 2.85
C ALA A 610 -7.56 7.22 1.58
N THR A 611 -7.44 6.44 0.50
CA THR A 611 -7.38 6.97 -0.85
C THR A 611 -8.79 7.37 -1.29
N PRO A 612 -9.02 8.58 -1.80
CA PRO A 612 -10.33 8.97 -2.33
C PRO A 612 -10.69 8.21 -3.61
N MET A 613 -11.93 8.36 -4.06
CA MET A 613 -12.37 7.94 -5.38
C MET A 613 -13.33 8.99 -5.97
N THR A 614 -13.62 8.89 -7.27
CA THR A 614 -14.60 9.75 -7.94
C THR A 614 -15.52 8.94 -8.84
N TYR A 615 -16.79 9.33 -8.89
CA TYR A 615 -17.80 8.69 -9.75
C TYR A 615 -18.79 9.71 -10.26
N SER A 616 -19.64 9.30 -11.20
CA SER A 616 -20.75 10.12 -11.70
C SER A 616 -22.07 9.35 -11.61
N VAL A 617 -23.11 10.01 -11.11
CA VAL A 617 -24.48 9.52 -11.08
C VAL A 617 -25.45 10.65 -11.35
N GLY A 618 -26.48 10.40 -12.19
CA GLY A 618 -27.44 11.41 -12.57
C GLY A 618 -26.83 12.63 -13.25
N GLY A 619 -25.70 12.49 -13.96
CA GLY A 619 -24.97 13.59 -14.61
C GLY A 619 -24.15 14.47 -13.65
N ARG A 620 -24.05 14.10 -12.36
CA ARG A 620 -23.27 14.82 -11.34
C ARG A 620 -22.07 14.02 -10.91
N GLN A 621 -20.87 14.65 -10.94
CA GLN A 621 -19.62 14.06 -10.45
C GLN A 621 -19.46 14.28 -8.94
N TYR A 622 -19.01 13.23 -8.25
CA TYR A 622 -18.71 13.22 -6.82
C TYR A 622 -17.25 12.82 -6.58
N VAL A 623 -16.65 13.39 -5.56
CA VAL A 623 -15.38 12.93 -4.98
C VAL A 623 -15.67 12.44 -3.57
N VAL A 624 -15.30 11.19 -3.25
CA VAL A 624 -15.64 10.55 -1.97
C VAL A 624 -14.39 10.06 -1.27
N ILE A 625 -14.37 10.22 0.05
CA ILE A 625 -13.29 9.76 0.91
C ILE A 625 -13.82 9.19 2.22
N CYS A 626 -13.21 8.07 2.68
CA CYS A 626 -13.40 7.56 4.03
C CYS A 626 -12.51 8.34 5.01
N VAL A 627 -13.06 8.69 6.17
CA VAL A 627 -12.42 9.57 7.14
C VAL A 627 -12.48 8.95 8.52
N GLY A 628 -11.34 8.86 9.16
CA GLY A 628 -11.19 8.33 10.50
C GLY A 628 -9.86 7.60 10.66
N GLY A 629 -9.48 7.48 11.89
CA GLY A 629 -8.22 6.83 12.26
C GLY A 629 -8.19 6.56 13.76
N GLY A 630 -7.02 6.23 14.27
CA GLY A 630 -6.72 6.22 15.69
C GLY A 630 -6.08 7.54 16.10
N ASP A 631 -5.74 7.67 17.33
CA ASP A 631 -5.02 8.73 18.04
C ASP A 631 -4.72 10.05 17.29
N GLU A 632 -3.56 10.16 16.65
CA GLU A 632 -3.14 11.41 15.97
C GLU A 632 -4.01 11.76 14.76
N TRP A 633 -4.73 10.79 14.19
CA TRP A 633 -5.63 11.00 13.05
C TRP A 633 -7.03 11.46 13.45
N GLY A 634 -7.30 11.55 14.76
CA GLY A 634 -8.63 11.78 15.27
C GLY A 634 -9.57 10.58 15.08
N ARG A 635 -10.40 10.34 16.07
CA ARG A 635 -11.36 9.23 16.09
C ARG A 635 -12.55 9.55 15.19
N GLY A 636 -12.77 8.73 14.15
CA GLY A 636 -13.86 8.96 13.21
C GLY A 636 -14.24 7.72 12.42
N ASP A 637 -15.46 7.74 11.86
CA ASP A 637 -16.09 6.67 11.11
C ASP A 637 -16.97 7.23 9.98
N TYR A 638 -16.46 8.23 9.27
CA TYR A 638 -17.23 8.99 8.28
C TYR A 638 -16.89 8.56 6.85
N VAL A 639 -17.88 8.67 5.97
CA VAL A 639 -17.70 8.71 4.51
C VAL A 639 -18.23 10.05 4.04
N VAL A 640 -17.40 10.85 3.40
CA VAL A 640 -17.73 12.22 2.98
C VAL A 640 -17.68 12.31 1.46
N ALA A 641 -18.77 12.80 0.86
CA ALA A 641 -18.86 13.05 -0.56
C ALA A 641 -18.92 14.55 -0.85
N PHE A 642 -18.13 14.98 -1.81
CA PHE A 642 -18.11 16.35 -2.32
C PHE A 642 -18.62 16.37 -3.76
N ALA A 643 -19.34 17.44 -4.13
CA ALA A 643 -19.79 17.71 -5.49
C ALA A 643 -19.89 19.22 -5.71
N LEU A 644 -19.97 19.64 -6.96
CA LEU A 644 -20.26 21.05 -7.30
C LEU A 644 -21.66 21.43 -6.79
N LYS A 645 -21.77 22.67 -6.29
CA LYS A 645 -23.06 23.25 -5.84
C LYS A 645 -24.05 23.39 -6.97
#